data_785f9e3e628b1298d4bcde7db2ee2118
#
_entry.id   785f9e3e628b1298d4bcde7db2ee2118
#
_cell.length_a   1.000
_cell.length_b   1.000
_cell.length_c   1.000
_cell.angle_alpha   90.00
_cell.angle_beta   90.00
_cell.angle_gamma   90.00
#
_symmetry.space_group_name_H-M   'P 1'
#
loop_
_entity.id
_entity.type
_entity.pdbx_description
1 polymer ?
#
loop_
_entity_poly.entity_id
_entity_poly.type
_entity_poly.pdbx_seq_one_letter_code
_entity_poly.pdbx_strand_id
1 'polypeptide(L)'
;TMLEDYKNALKSGQRAYRACVARGQSPYLAVLDDILNGVNIVAQEPLGLVDIPAESIVGTKTSGRHTAFAANFMPLLEEDTEFAIKWSNLCEAHLEEGIHTPIIAYEYLNKFYVQEGNKRVSVLKYYEAVTIPGTVTRLVPARNDTLENKIYYEFLDFYKLSKINNVQFSRLGGYAKLQTLVCKAASEVWSDDDRLNFSALYTMFSQQFYALGGSALGLTPGDALLVYLSVYRYSDACQSTPSQVRENLAKLWDEIKILTEPHAVELSLEPKPGSEPLLNKLNIFSKPSQLKVVFLHEYNARNSAWVRGHEKGIEALKKEFPDRLIITNRENVSPEVDAEQIMEEVAHDNADVVFTTSIRMRPACLKVAAQHPKTRFLNCCLNAPHPLVRTYYPRTYEANYLLGMLAGILNLTDRVGYVAANPVYGVPAAVNAFARGLRTVRPNSHILLRWACLQEPGKPLDFSDCPDIELFYACSPFEPTGSAREYGLCRRMPDGSIQPVALPVWKWEVFYIGIIRSIFEGTWDSGSSGKAINYWWGFHSDAERLDYYETLPKGTQQLLDLLEKNLAANEFPIFPAGIFAQGHIPKAPTADTYTPKELMEMDWLGECVEGSLPRYDQLDVRTLGLLEINGLSSLKETTL
;
A
#
# COMPACT_ATOMS: atom_id res chain seq x y z
N THR A 1 -19.41 -40.89 27.18
CA THR A 1 -19.11 -42.26 26.75
C THR A 1 -18.66 -42.26 25.30
N MET A 2 -17.70 -43.14 24.92
CA MET A 2 -17.11 -43.26 23.56
C MET A 2 -18.12 -43.16 22.39
N LEU A 3 -19.25 -43.85 22.52
CA LEU A 3 -20.29 -43.87 21.49
C LEU A 3 -21.01 -42.51 21.36
N GLU A 4 -21.02 -41.72 22.41
CA GLU A 4 -21.66 -40.42 22.42
C GLU A 4 -20.84 -39.38 21.64
N ASP A 5 -19.52 -39.39 21.77
CA ASP A 5 -18.62 -38.53 21.01
C ASP A 5 -18.70 -38.83 19.51
N TYR A 6 -18.72 -40.11 19.14
CA TYR A 6 -18.91 -40.51 17.75
C TYR A 6 -20.26 -40.02 17.19
N LYS A 7 -21.34 -40.17 17.97
CA LYS A 7 -22.67 -39.65 17.58
C LYS A 7 -22.68 -38.15 17.36
N ASN A 8 -22.00 -37.41 18.21
CA ASN A 8 -21.91 -35.94 18.07
C ASN A 8 -21.06 -35.57 16.84
N ALA A 9 -19.95 -36.26 16.61
CA ALA A 9 -19.12 -36.07 15.43
C ALA A 9 -19.89 -36.43 14.14
N LEU A 10 -20.65 -37.52 14.12
CA LEU A 10 -21.48 -37.93 13.00
C LEU A 10 -22.56 -36.85 12.68
N LYS A 11 -23.23 -36.33 13.71
CA LYS A 11 -24.20 -35.24 13.53
C LYS A 11 -23.53 -33.98 12.93
N SER A 12 -22.32 -33.65 13.38
CA SER A 12 -21.53 -32.54 12.84
C SER A 12 -21.18 -32.77 11.36
N GLY A 13 -20.74 -34.02 11.02
CA GLY A 13 -20.45 -34.42 9.65
C GLY A 13 -21.69 -34.31 8.74
N GLN A 14 -22.83 -34.79 9.21
CA GLN A 14 -24.09 -34.71 8.46
C GLN A 14 -24.56 -33.26 8.23
N ARG A 15 -24.36 -32.38 9.22
CA ARG A 15 -24.64 -30.92 9.05
C ARG A 15 -23.74 -30.30 7.99
N ALA A 16 -22.45 -30.57 8.06
CA ALA A 16 -21.47 -30.08 7.08
C ALA A 16 -21.78 -30.59 5.68
N TYR A 17 -22.13 -31.86 5.55
CA TYR A 17 -22.56 -32.48 4.29
C TYR A 17 -23.74 -31.71 3.66
N ARG A 18 -24.81 -31.52 4.43
CA ARG A 18 -26.00 -30.79 3.94
C ARG A 18 -25.69 -29.35 3.56
N ALA A 19 -24.86 -28.67 4.34
CA ALA A 19 -24.45 -27.29 4.06
C ALA A 19 -23.66 -27.18 2.75
N CYS A 20 -22.76 -28.11 2.47
CA CYS A 20 -22.01 -28.14 1.20
C CYS A 20 -22.93 -28.43 0.01
N VAL A 21 -23.81 -29.41 0.13
CA VAL A 21 -24.80 -29.75 -0.94
C VAL A 21 -25.70 -28.53 -1.24
N ALA A 22 -26.17 -27.85 -0.21
CA ALA A 22 -27.01 -26.66 -0.38
C ALA A 22 -26.29 -25.50 -1.12
N ARG A 23 -24.97 -25.46 -1.04
CA ARG A 23 -24.12 -24.46 -1.74
C ARG A 23 -23.62 -24.94 -3.10
N GLY A 24 -23.97 -26.15 -3.52
CA GLY A 24 -23.45 -26.74 -4.77
C GLY A 24 -21.97 -27.13 -4.69
N GLN A 25 -21.43 -27.32 -3.47
CA GLN A 25 -20.05 -27.71 -3.23
C GLN A 25 -19.94 -29.20 -2.95
N SER A 26 -18.76 -29.79 -3.19
CA SER A 26 -18.52 -31.20 -2.81
C SER A 26 -18.63 -31.36 -1.29
N PRO A 27 -19.46 -32.31 -0.81
CA PRO A 27 -19.66 -32.52 0.62
C PRO A 27 -18.57 -33.35 1.28
N TYR A 28 -17.66 -33.91 0.50
CA TYR A 28 -16.58 -34.82 0.95
C TYR A 28 -15.23 -34.13 1.06
N LEU A 29 -14.22 -34.82 1.57
CA LEU A 29 -12.85 -34.35 1.57
C LEU A 29 -12.36 -34.10 0.14
N ALA A 30 -11.64 -33.00 -0.06
CA ALA A 30 -10.92 -32.78 -1.30
C ALA A 30 -9.85 -33.86 -1.50
N VAL A 31 -9.62 -34.26 -2.74
CA VAL A 31 -8.63 -35.29 -3.12
C VAL A 31 -7.50 -34.61 -3.89
N LEU A 32 -6.27 -34.69 -3.34
CA LEU A 32 -5.12 -34.02 -3.94
C LEU A 32 -4.79 -34.57 -5.33
N ASP A 33 -4.86 -35.89 -5.53
CA ASP A 33 -4.57 -36.48 -6.83
C ASP A 33 -5.50 -35.98 -7.94
N ASP A 34 -6.76 -35.67 -7.61
CA ASP A 34 -7.69 -35.09 -8.56
C ASP A 34 -7.34 -33.60 -8.85
N ILE A 35 -6.93 -32.86 -7.82
CA ILE A 35 -6.51 -31.46 -7.94
C ILE A 35 -5.25 -31.35 -8.79
N LEU A 36 -4.30 -32.28 -8.64
CA LEU A 36 -3.02 -32.28 -9.36
C LEU A 36 -3.14 -32.76 -10.81
N ASN A 37 -4.31 -33.17 -11.24
CA ASN A 37 -4.52 -33.63 -12.62
C ASN A 37 -4.28 -32.45 -13.58
N GLY A 38 -3.26 -32.58 -14.45
CA GLY A 38 -2.85 -31.52 -15.37
C GLY A 38 -1.96 -30.43 -14.76
N VAL A 39 -1.59 -30.53 -13.49
CA VAL A 39 -0.68 -29.60 -12.83
C VAL A 39 0.77 -30.06 -12.97
N ASN A 40 1.66 -29.16 -13.37
CA ASN A 40 3.09 -29.42 -13.43
C ASN A 40 3.73 -29.14 -12.05
N ILE A 41 4.20 -30.19 -11.38
CA ILE A 41 4.96 -30.10 -10.13
C ILE A 41 6.45 -30.07 -10.46
N VAL A 42 7.14 -28.99 -10.14
CA VAL A 42 8.55 -28.78 -10.45
C VAL A 42 9.50 -29.25 -9.36
N ALA A 43 9.03 -29.40 -8.13
CA ALA A 43 9.82 -29.90 -7.01
C ALA A 43 8.95 -30.56 -5.94
N GLN A 44 9.55 -31.51 -5.23
CA GLN A 44 9.00 -32.11 -4.02
C GLN A 44 10.01 -31.89 -2.89
N GLU A 45 9.63 -31.12 -1.88
CA GLU A 45 10.51 -30.74 -0.79
C GLU A 45 10.06 -31.40 0.52
N PRO A 46 10.87 -32.27 1.13
CA PRO A 46 10.57 -32.80 2.45
C PRO A 46 10.74 -31.69 3.49
N LEU A 47 9.68 -31.36 4.22
CA LEU A 47 9.72 -30.36 5.30
C LEU A 47 10.04 -31.00 6.66
N GLY A 48 10.03 -32.33 6.76
CA GLY A 48 10.18 -33.02 8.02
C GLY A 48 8.93 -32.90 8.90
N LEU A 49 9.13 -32.90 10.21
CA LEU A 49 8.06 -32.74 11.18
C LEU A 49 7.64 -31.27 11.28
N VAL A 50 6.37 -31.00 11.04
CA VAL A 50 5.76 -29.67 11.03
C VAL A 50 4.51 -29.66 11.89
N ASP A 51 4.30 -28.61 12.66
CA ASP A 51 3.02 -28.33 13.31
C ASP A 51 2.07 -27.69 12.28
N ILE A 52 1.15 -28.50 11.77
CA ILE A 52 0.22 -28.11 10.71
C ILE A 52 -0.98 -27.41 11.34
N PRO A 53 -1.34 -26.19 10.90
CA PRO A 53 -2.59 -25.54 11.31
C PRO A 53 -3.77 -26.46 10.97
N ALA A 54 -4.58 -26.83 11.96
CA ALA A 54 -5.67 -27.78 11.74
C ALA A 54 -6.68 -27.31 10.69
N GLU A 55 -6.92 -26.00 10.61
CA GLU A 55 -7.79 -25.36 9.61
C GLU A 55 -7.26 -25.50 8.17
N SER A 56 -5.95 -25.62 8.00
CA SER A 56 -5.30 -25.77 6.70
C SER A 56 -5.31 -27.20 6.17
N ILE A 57 -5.71 -28.19 6.99
CA ILE A 57 -5.89 -29.58 6.57
C ILE A 57 -7.28 -29.72 5.96
N VAL A 58 -7.34 -29.81 4.63
CA VAL A 58 -8.59 -29.69 3.86
C VAL A 58 -9.00 -30.97 3.13
N GLY A 59 -8.11 -31.96 3.04
CA GLY A 59 -8.41 -33.13 2.24
C GLY A 59 -7.46 -34.30 2.47
N THR A 60 -7.56 -35.26 1.58
CA THR A 60 -6.77 -36.47 1.56
C THR A 60 -5.98 -36.59 0.26
N LYS A 61 -4.88 -37.36 0.28
CA LYS A 61 -4.02 -37.55 -0.91
C LYS A 61 -4.74 -38.35 -2.00
N THR A 62 -5.41 -39.44 -1.62
CA THR A 62 -6.05 -40.37 -2.55
C THR A 62 -7.56 -40.50 -2.31
N SER A 63 -8.30 -40.91 -3.33
CA SER A 63 -9.76 -41.03 -3.29
C SER A 63 -10.30 -42.24 -2.50
N GLY A 64 -9.43 -43.11 -1.99
CA GLY A 64 -9.86 -44.43 -1.46
C GLY A 64 -10.89 -44.41 -0.33
N ARG A 65 -10.90 -43.41 0.54
CA ARG A 65 -11.85 -43.28 1.66
C ARG A 65 -12.33 -41.86 1.91
N HIS A 66 -12.25 -41.01 0.93
CA HIS A 66 -12.63 -39.59 1.07
C HIS A 66 -14.11 -39.38 1.41
N THR A 67 -14.98 -40.32 1.00
CA THR A 67 -16.42 -40.31 1.27
C THR A 67 -16.81 -40.78 2.67
N ALA A 68 -15.87 -41.33 3.45
CA ALA A 68 -16.10 -41.64 4.85
C ALA A 68 -16.17 -40.42 5.76
N PHE A 69 -15.74 -39.26 5.25
CA PHE A 69 -15.71 -37.99 5.97
C PHE A 69 -16.43 -36.90 5.20
N ALA A 70 -17.07 -36.02 5.94
CA ALA A 70 -17.52 -34.73 5.41
C ALA A 70 -16.32 -33.77 5.18
N ALA A 71 -16.54 -32.67 4.49
CA ALA A 71 -15.51 -31.68 4.19
C ALA A 71 -14.80 -31.11 5.44
N ASN A 72 -15.44 -31.14 6.59
CA ASN A 72 -14.87 -30.75 7.89
C ASN A 72 -14.13 -31.89 8.62
N PHE A 73 -13.84 -33.01 7.96
CA PHE A 73 -13.24 -34.22 8.51
C PHE A 73 -14.11 -35.01 9.53
N MET A 74 -15.34 -34.58 9.76
CA MET A 74 -16.21 -35.36 10.64
C MET A 74 -16.76 -36.60 9.93
N PRO A 75 -17.00 -37.70 10.67
CA PRO A 75 -17.44 -38.96 10.08
C PRO A 75 -18.82 -38.87 9.43
N LEU A 76 -19.06 -39.70 8.41
CA LEU A 76 -20.34 -39.85 7.74
C LEU A 76 -20.88 -41.27 7.80
N LEU A 77 -20.08 -42.26 8.29
CA LEU A 77 -20.46 -43.66 8.37
C LEU A 77 -21.27 -43.92 9.65
N GLU A 78 -22.18 -44.89 9.57
CA GLU A 78 -23.04 -45.29 10.68
C GLU A 78 -22.29 -45.87 11.88
N GLU A 79 -22.93 -45.87 13.03
CA GLU A 79 -22.36 -46.19 14.34
C GLU A 79 -21.95 -47.67 14.49
N ASP A 80 -22.52 -48.59 13.71
CA ASP A 80 -22.26 -50.04 13.76
C ASP A 80 -21.09 -50.49 12.87
N THR A 81 -20.33 -49.54 12.33
CA THR A 81 -19.22 -49.83 11.44
C THR A 81 -17.91 -50.03 12.18
N GLU A 82 -17.00 -50.81 11.60
CA GLU A 82 -15.61 -50.92 12.07
C GLU A 82 -14.91 -49.55 12.12
N PHE A 83 -15.32 -48.67 11.23
CA PHE A 83 -14.82 -47.28 11.20
C PHE A 83 -15.15 -46.55 12.51
N ALA A 84 -16.41 -46.64 12.96
CA ALA A 84 -16.88 -46.00 14.17
C ALA A 84 -16.16 -46.52 15.41
N ILE A 85 -15.91 -47.85 15.49
CA ILE A 85 -15.15 -48.44 16.56
C ILE A 85 -13.73 -47.90 16.61
N LYS A 86 -13.03 -47.89 15.46
CA LYS A 86 -11.65 -47.38 15.37
C LYS A 86 -11.55 -45.89 15.67
N TRP A 87 -12.55 -45.11 15.27
CA TRP A 87 -12.62 -43.69 15.56
C TRP A 87 -12.82 -43.44 17.07
N SER A 88 -13.74 -44.20 17.69
CA SER A 88 -14.02 -44.13 19.14
C SER A 88 -12.80 -44.52 19.99
N ASN A 89 -12.07 -45.56 19.57
CA ASN A 89 -10.83 -45.97 20.25
C ASN A 89 -9.74 -44.90 20.20
N LEU A 90 -9.66 -44.12 19.09
CA LEU A 90 -8.76 -42.98 18.99
C LEU A 90 -9.19 -41.80 19.89
N CYS A 91 -10.48 -41.62 20.06
CA CYS A 91 -11.02 -40.63 21.03
C CYS A 91 -10.57 -40.96 22.44
N GLU A 92 -10.71 -42.25 22.85
CA GLU A 92 -10.30 -42.72 24.17
C GLU A 92 -8.80 -42.49 24.40
N ALA A 93 -7.99 -42.95 23.43
CA ALA A 93 -6.55 -42.73 23.47
C ALA A 93 -6.16 -41.24 23.56
N HIS A 94 -6.91 -40.37 22.86
CA HIS A 94 -6.68 -38.92 22.94
C HIS A 94 -6.97 -38.35 24.33
N LEU A 95 -8.05 -38.81 24.96
CA LEU A 95 -8.45 -38.37 26.30
C LEU A 95 -7.54 -38.87 27.41
N GLU A 96 -6.97 -40.10 27.23
CA GLU A 96 -6.09 -40.73 28.22
C GLU A 96 -4.65 -40.24 28.14
N GLU A 97 -4.06 -40.24 26.95
CA GLU A 97 -2.62 -40.02 26.74
C GLU A 97 -2.31 -38.91 25.71
N GLY A 98 -3.31 -38.48 24.93
CA GLY A 98 -3.13 -37.63 23.77
C GLY A 98 -2.70 -38.41 22.51
N ILE A 99 -2.98 -37.84 21.35
CA ILE A 99 -2.52 -38.39 20.07
C ILE A 99 -1.21 -37.70 19.68
N HIS A 100 -0.09 -38.38 19.84
CA HIS A 100 1.25 -37.86 19.57
C HIS A 100 1.86 -38.37 18.26
N THR A 101 1.29 -39.40 17.65
CA THR A 101 1.80 -39.95 16.39
C THR A 101 1.55 -38.99 15.25
N PRO A 102 2.60 -38.44 14.59
CA PRO A 102 2.44 -37.52 13.49
C PRO A 102 1.64 -38.14 12.33
N ILE A 103 0.86 -37.34 11.64
CA ILE A 103 0.25 -37.73 10.37
C ILE A 103 1.29 -37.62 9.25
N ILE A 104 1.01 -38.26 8.12
CA ILE A 104 1.77 -38.05 6.88
C ILE A 104 0.90 -37.26 5.92
N ALA A 105 1.40 -36.12 5.46
CA ALA A 105 0.65 -35.20 4.63
C ALA A 105 1.49 -34.59 3.51
N TYR A 106 0.80 -34.13 2.47
CA TYR A 106 1.35 -33.30 1.41
C TYR A 106 0.84 -31.87 1.55
N GLU A 107 1.72 -30.92 1.31
CA GLU A 107 1.35 -29.51 1.21
C GLU A 107 1.32 -29.11 -0.26
N TYR A 108 0.21 -28.45 -0.67
CA TYR A 108 0.04 -27.85 -1.99
C TYR A 108 -0.71 -26.53 -1.84
N LEU A 109 -0.10 -25.43 -2.27
CA LEU A 109 -0.65 -24.07 -2.19
C LEU A 109 -1.16 -23.70 -0.77
N ASN A 110 -0.36 -24.00 0.26
CA ASN A 110 -0.67 -23.77 1.68
C ASN A 110 -1.86 -24.54 2.23
N LYS A 111 -2.29 -25.57 1.53
CA LYS A 111 -3.30 -26.52 1.99
C LYS A 111 -2.65 -27.88 2.16
N PHE A 112 -3.12 -28.62 3.16
CA PHE A 112 -2.55 -29.92 3.52
C PHE A 112 -3.53 -31.05 3.25
N TYR A 113 -3.00 -32.11 2.70
CA TYR A 113 -3.76 -33.28 2.28
C TYR A 113 -3.16 -34.53 2.92
N VAL A 114 -3.97 -35.22 3.69
CA VAL A 114 -3.52 -36.35 4.51
C VAL A 114 -3.29 -37.60 3.65
N GLN A 115 -2.11 -38.15 3.70
CA GLN A 115 -1.83 -39.49 3.14
C GLN A 115 -2.14 -40.59 4.15
N GLU A 116 -1.72 -40.40 5.41
CA GLU A 116 -1.95 -41.33 6.50
C GLU A 116 -2.37 -40.58 7.76
N GLY A 117 -3.49 -41.01 8.36
CA GLY A 117 -3.97 -40.46 9.62
C GLY A 117 -5.29 -39.68 9.55
N ASN A 118 -6.12 -39.88 8.54
CA ASN A 118 -7.42 -39.19 8.39
C ASN A 118 -8.30 -39.30 9.65
N LYS A 119 -8.35 -40.46 10.32
CA LYS A 119 -9.11 -40.60 11.57
C LYS A 119 -8.50 -39.81 12.72
N ARG A 120 -7.15 -39.76 12.81
CA ARG A 120 -6.44 -38.95 13.80
C ARG A 120 -6.78 -37.46 13.61
N VAL A 121 -6.75 -36.97 12.37
CA VAL A 121 -7.16 -35.61 12.03
C VAL A 121 -8.62 -35.36 12.43
N SER A 122 -9.50 -36.32 12.14
CA SER A 122 -10.92 -36.20 12.49
C SER A 122 -11.13 -36.05 14.00
N VAL A 123 -10.50 -36.90 14.81
CA VAL A 123 -10.59 -36.84 16.27
C VAL A 123 -9.99 -35.54 16.80
N LEU A 124 -8.80 -35.14 16.33
CA LEU A 124 -8.15 -33.92 16.77
C LEU A 124 -8.95 -32.66 16.40
N LYS A 125 -9.55 -32.63 15.21
CA LYS A 125 -10.47 -31.52 14.83
C LYS A 125 -11.77 -31.53 15.64
N TYR A 126 -12.28 -32.68 16.01
CA TYR A 126 -13.45 -32.78 16.89
C TYR A 126 -13.19 -32.15 18.26
N TYR A 127 -11.98 -32.29 18.79
CA TYR A 127 -11.52 -31.64 20.03
C TYR A 127 -10.89 -30.25 19.81
N GLU A 128 -11.14 -29.64 18.66
CA GLU A 128 -10.72 -28.26 18.34
C GLU A 128 -9.20 -28.02 18.46
N ALA A 129 -8.40 -29.03 18.10
CA ALA A 129 -6.95 -28.87 18.05
C ALA A 129 -6.56 -27.70 17.12
N VAL A 130 -5.68 -26.81 17.58
CA VAL A 130 -5.18 -25.68 16.83
C VAL A 130 -4.16 -26.12 15.78
N THR A 131 -3.27 -27.04 16.17
CA THR A 131 -2.25 -27.63 15.29
C THR A 131 -2.24 -29.15 15.39
N ILE A 132 -1.80 -29.80 14.33
CA ILE A 132 -1.65 -31.26 14.25
C ILE A 132 -0.24 -31.56 13.76
N PRO A 133 0.58 -32.35 14.50
CA PRO A 133 1.91 -32.68 14.06
C PRO A 133 1.87 -33.63 12.86
N GLY A 134 2.66 -33.33 11.85
CA GLY A 134 2.74 -34.13 10.65
C GLY A 134 4.10 -34.14 9.99
N THR A 135 4.47 -35.24 9.36
CA THR A 135 5.59 -35.29 8.44
C THR A 135 5.08 -34.87 7.06
N VAL A 136 5.61 -33.76 6.55
CA VAL A 136 5.06 -33.10 5.37
C VAL A 136 6.04 -33.10 4.21
N THR A 137 5.53 -33.41 3.02
CA THR A 137 6.21 -33.16 1.74
C THR A 137 5.48 -32.03 1.00
N ARG A 138 6.23 -30.99 0.63
CA ARG A 138 5.74 -29.86 -0.15
C ARG A 138 5.79 -30.16 -1.63
N LEU A 139 4.68 -29.96 -2.33
CA LEU A 139 4.60 -30.06 -3.78
C LEU A 139 4.62 -28.65 -4.36
N VAL A 140 5.72 -28.31 -5.05
CA VAL A 140 5.89 -26.96 -5.62
C VAL A 140 5.39 -26.97 -7.06
N PRO A 141 4.29 -26.25 -7.39
CA PRO A 141 3.81 -26.12 -8.75
C PRO A 141 4.72 -25.22 -9.58
N ALA A 142 4.72 -25.40 -10.90
CA ALA A 142 5.35 -24.44 -11.80
C ALA A 142 4.73 -23.04 -11.63
N ARG A 143 5.53 -22.00 -11.86
CA ARG A 143 5.04 -20.62 -11.88
C ARG A 143 4.02 -20.42 -12.99
N ASN A 144 2.94 -19.69 -12.69
CA ASN A 144 1.93 -19.28 -13.63
C ASN A 144 1.41 -17.87 -13.30
N ASP A 145 0.50 -17.33 -14.09
CA ASP A 145 -0.02 -15.98 -13.94
C ASP A 145 -1.21 -15.86 -12.98
N THR A 146 -1.61 -16.95 -12.32
CA THR A 146 -2.70 -16.89 -11.35
C THR A 146 -2.26 -16.17 -10.08
N LEU A 147 -3.17 -15.40 -9.49
CA LEU A 147 -2.91 -14.68 -8.23
C LEU A 147 -2.51 -15.63 -7.10
N GLU A 148 -3.19 -16.78 -7.00
CA GLU A 148 -2.91 -17.79 -5.97
C GLU A 148 -1.48 -18.33 -6.08
N ASN A 149 -1.00 -18.62 -7.28
CA ASN A 149 0.35 -19.10 -7.52
C ASN A 149 1.40 -18.03 -7.19
N LYS A 150 1.18 -16.80 -7.59
CA LYS A 150 2.08 -15.67 -7.29
C LYS A 150 2.18 -15.43 -5.79
N ILE A 151 1.07 -15.43 -5.06
CA ILE A 151 1.06 -15.29 -3.59
C ILE A 151 1.78 -16.50 -2.93
N TYR A 152 1.59 -17.70 -3.46
CA TYR A 152 2.26 -18.87 -2.95
C TYR A 152 3.79 -18.79 -3.09
N TYR A 153 4.30 -18.26 -4.18
CA TYR A 153 5.74 -18.06 -4.34
C TYR A 153 6.29 -16.97 -3.40
N GLU A 154 5.54 -15.91 -3.14
CA GLU A 154 5.91 -14.98 -2.08
C GLU A 154 5.95 -15.66 -0.71
N PHE A 155 4.99 -16.55 -0.43
CA PHE A 155 5.00 -17.37 0.79
C PHE A 155 6.25 -18.24 0.89
N LEU A 156 6.66 -18.91 -0.19
CA LEU A 156 7.86 -19.77 -0.17
C LEU A 156 9.11 -18.98 0.21
N ASP A 157 9.28 -17.78 -0.31
CA ASP A 157 10.41 -16.92 0.04
C ASP A 157 10.34 -16.44 1.48
N PHE A 158 9.17 -16.05 1.96
CA PHE A 158 8.95 -15.70 3.36
C PHE A 158 9.20 -16.90 4.31
N TYR A 159 8.75 -18.09 3.93
CA TYR A 159 8.96 -19.30 4.74
C TYR A 159 10.45 -19.65 4.89
N LYS A 160 11.26 -19.43 3.88
CA LYS A 160 12.71 -19.64 3.98
C LYS A 160 13.32 -18.78 5.10
N LEU A 161 12.82 -17.56 5.27
CA LEU A 161 13.31 -16.62 6.30
C LEU A 161 12.70 -16.89 7.67
N SER A 162 11.39 -17.09 7.74
CA SER A 162 10.63 -17.07 8.99
C SER A 162 10.30 -18.45 9.55
N LYS A 163 10.20 -19.48 8.71
CA LYS A 163 9.61 -20.78 9.05
C LYS A 163 8.17 -20.69 9.59
N ILE A 164 7.47 -19.61 9.31
CA ILE A 164 6.06 -19.42 9.65
C ILE A 164 5.21 -19.94 8.50
N ASN A 165 4.29 -20.85 8.79
CA ASN A 165 3.44 -21.52 7.80
C ASN A 165 1.93 -21.27 7.99
N ASN A 166 1.53 -20.51 8.99
CA ASN A 166 0.13 -20.31 9.37
C ASN A 166 -0.44 -18.93 8.95
N VAL A 167 0.36 -18.07 8.35
CA VAL A 167 -0.08 -16.75 7.88
C VAL A 167 -0.31 -16.78 6.38
N GLN A 168 -1.50 -16.40 5.95
CA GLN A 168 -1.88 -16.34 4.54
C GLN A 168 -2.43 -14.96 4.21
N PHE A 169 -2.18 -14.50 2.99
CA PHE A 169 -2.67 -13.25 2.45
C PHE A 169 -3.51 -13.49 1.21
N SER A 170 -4.51 -12.66 1.02
CA SER A 170 -5.35 -12.69 -0.19
C SER A 170 -4.83 -11.82 -1.33
N ARG A 171 -3.74 -11.06 -1.09
CA ARG A 171 -3.17 -10.09 -2.03
C ARG A 171 -1.65 -10.22 -2.11
N LEU A 172 -1.09 -9.77 -3.24
CA LEU A 172 0.36 -9.68 -3.43
C LEU A 172 0.99 -8.64 -2.49
N GLY A 173 2.26 -8.86 -2.13
CA GLY A 173 3.03 -7.96 -1.30
C GLY A 173 2.81 -8.12 0.21
N GLY A 174 1.89 -8.99 0.64
CA GLY A 174 1.55 -9.17 2.06
C GLY A 174 2.73 -9.66 2.90
N TYR A 175 3.48 -10.63 2.42
CA TYR A 175 4.63 -11.18 3.15
C TYR A 175 5.78 -10.19 3.28
N ALA A 176 6.10 -9.44 2.23
CA ALA A 176 7.12 -8.40 2.29
C ALA A 176 6.71 -7.27 3.25
N LYS A 177 5.45 -6.86 3.22
CA LYS A 177 4.90 -5.87 4.15
C LYS A 177 4.94 -6.37 5.59
N LEU A 178 4.59 -7.64 5.83
CA LEU A 178 4.69 -8.24 7.16
C LEU A 178 6.13 -8.21 7.68
N GLN A 179 7.10 -8.60 6.86
CA GLN A 179 8.52 -8.56 7.21
C GLN A 179 8.94 -7.17 7.72
N THR A 180 8.53 -6.12 7.03
CA THR A 180 8.81 -4.75 7.44
C THR A 180 8.07 -4.36 8.72
N LEU A 181 6.79 -4.69 8.84
CA LEU A 181 5.97 -4.32 10.00
C LEU A 181 6.41 -5.01 11.30
N VAL A 182 7.03 -6.18 11.20
CA VAL A 182 7.68 -6.84 12.34
C VAL A 182 9.13 -6.39 12.56
N CYS A 183 9.53 -5.30 11.92
CA CYS A 183 10.85 -4.67 12.05
C CYS A 183 12.01 -5.57 11.59
N LYS A 184 11.80 -6.37 10.54
CA LYS A 184 12.82 -7.20 9.92
C LYS A 184 13.25 -6.64 8.58
N ALA A 185 14.55 -6.72 8.29
CA ALA A 185 15.06 -6.43 6.95
C ALA A 185 14.54 -7.45 5.92
N ALA A 186 14.51 -7.07 4.64
CA ALA A 186 13.90 -7.88 3.59
C ALA A 186 14.45 -9.32 3.47
N SER A 187 15.72 -9.53 3.81
CA SER A 187 16.40 -10.83 3.77
C SER A 187 16.77 -11.37 5.16
N GLU A 188 16.26 -10.76 6.22
CA GLU A 188 16.61 -11.16 7.59
C GLU A 188 15.92 -12.47 7.97
N VAL A 189 16.71 -13.42 8.45
CA VAL A 189 16.23 -14.70 8.96
C VAL A 189 15.71 -14.52 10.39
N TRP A 190 14.56 -15.10 10.68
CA TRP A 190 13.94 -15.03 11.99
C TRP A 190 14.61 -15.97 12.99
N SER A 191 14.82 -15.50 14.21
CA SER A 191 15.24 -16.33 15.33
C SER A 191 14.08 -17.16 15.88
N ASP A 192 14.39 -18.11 16.77
CA ASP A 192 13.35 -18.87 17.47
C ASP A 192 12.42 -17.97 18.30
N ASP A 193 12.99 -16.95 18.95
CA ASP A 193 12.22 -15.96 19.72
C ASP A 193 11.30 -15.13 18.81
N ASP A 194 11.77 -14.73 17.64
CA ASP A 194 10.93 -14.02 16.67
C ASP A 194 9.71 -14.86 16.27
N ARG A 195 9.94 -16.14 15.99
CA ARG A 195 8.87 -17.09 15.63
C ARG A 195 7.87 -17.28 16.75
N LEU A 196 8.35 -17.47 17.97
CA LEU A 196 7.50 -17.64 19.16
C LEU A 196 6.64 -16.40 19.42
N ASN A 197 7.25 -15.23 19.41
CA ASN A 197 6.55 -13.96 19.65
C ASN A 197 5.49 -13.70 18.58
N PHE A 198 5.85 -13.89 17.31
CA PHE A 198 4.91 -13.70 16.21
C PHE A 198 3.76 -14.72 16.26
N SER A 199 4.07 -16.00 16.48
CA SER A 199 3.05 -17.05 16.53
C SER A 199 2.05 -16.81 17.67
N ALA A 200 2.52 -16.35 18.82
CA ALA A 200 1.66 -16.00 19.94
C ALA A 200 0.73 -14.81 19.59
N LEU A 201 1.29 -13.75 19.02
CA LEU A 201 0.50 -12.60 18.56
C LEU A 201 -0.52 -13.00 17.50
N TYR A 202 -0.10 -13.74 16.47
CA TYR A 202 -0.97 -14.11 15.36
C TYR A 202 -2.13 -14.99 15.80
N THR A 203 -1.88 -15.93 16.68
CA THR A 203 -2.93 -16.80 17.25
C THR A 203 -3.95 -15.97 18.03
N MET A 204 -3.49 -15.11 18.92
CA MET A 204 -4.34 -14.22 19.71
C MET A 204 -5.13 -13.25 18.80
N PHE A 205 -4.46 -12.63 17.84
CA PHE A 205 -5.08 -11.70 16.88
C PHE A 205 -6.16 -12.39 16.05
N SER A 206 -5.87 -13.58 15.52
CA SER A 206 -6.81 -14.35 14.70
C SER A 206 -8.08 -14.70 15.47
N GLN A 207 -7.95 -15.06 16.75
CA GLN A 207 -9.10 -15.32 17.62
C GLN A 207 -9.99 -14.07 17.78
N GLN A 208 -9.38 -12.89 17.98
CA GLN A 208 -10.14 -11.64 18.10
C GLN A 208 -10.77 -11.22 16.77
N PHE A 209 -10.07 -11.42 15.65
CA PHE A 209 -10.59 -11.17 14.31
C PHE A 209 -11.86 -11.99 14.01
N TYR A 210 -11.82 -13.29 14.29
CA TYR A 210 -12.98 -14.17 14.12
C TYR A 210 -14.10 -13.86 15.12
N ALA A 211 -13.77 -13.51 16.36
CA ALA A 211 -14.77 -13.12 17.36
C ALA A 211 -15.55 -11.85 16.98
N LEU A 212 -14.94 -10.95 16.21
CA LEU A 212 -15.59 -9.74 15.67
C LEU A 212 -16.35 -9.99 14.34
N GLY A 213 -16.40 -11.22 13.87
CA GLY A 213 -17.10 -11.57 12.64
C GLY A 213 -16.25 -11.51 11.38
N GLY A 214 -14.93 -11.60 11.51
CA GLY A 214 -13.98 -11.54 10.39
C GLY A 214 -14.18 -12.58 9.31
N SER A 215 -14.71 -13.75 9.65
CA SER A 215 -15.01 -14.82 8.68
C SER A 215 -16.02 -14.41 7.61
N ALA A 216 -16.89 -13.46 7.89
CA ALA A 216 -17.87 -12.94 6.94
C ALA A 216 -17.29 -11.96 5.91
N LEU A 217 -16.05 -11.48 6.12
CA LEU A 217 -15.44 -10.46 5.28
C LEU A 217 -14.75 -11.02 4.01
N GLY A 218 -14.51 -12.32 3.93
CA GLY A 218 -13.73 -12.91 2.84
C GLY A 218 -12.25 -12.52 2.84
N LEU A 219 -11.77 -11.98 3.95
CA LEU A 219 -10.36 -11.66 4.19
C LEU A 219 -9.71 -12.69 5.10
N THR A 220 -8.39 -12.81 5.00
CA THR A 220 -7.62 -13.61 5.95
C THR A 220 -7.30 -12.78 7.21
N PRO A 221 -7.07 -13.43 8.37
CA PRO A 221 -6.54 -12.72 9.53
C PRO A 221 -5.21 -12.01 9.23
N GLY A 222 -4.39 -12.55 8.32
CA GLY A 222 -3.16 -11.92 7.85
C GLY A 222 -3.40 -10.56 7.20
N ASP A 223 -4.39 -10.45 6.32
CA ASP A 223 -4.76 -9.18 5.69
C ASP A 223 -5.14 -8.12 6.74
N ALA A 224 -5.95 -8.52 7.71
CA ALA A 224 -6.36 -7.63 8.80
C ALA A 224 -5.18 -7.27 9.72
N LEU A 225 -4.26 -8.19 9.96
CA LEU A 225 -3.05 -7.95 10.76
C LEU A 225 -2.16 -6.88 10.13
N LEU A 226 -2.04 -6.84 8.80
CA LEU A 226 -1.27 -5.78 8.12
C LEU A 226 -1.87 -4.40 8.37
N VAL A 227 -3.18 -4.27 8.36
CA VAL A 227 -3.87 -3.01 8.71
C VAL A 227 -3.59 -2.66 10.17
N TYR A 228 -3.72 -3.62 11.07
CA TYR A 228 -3.50 -3.44 12.50
C TYR A 228 -2.06 -2.97 12.79
N LEU A 229 -1.05 -3.67 12.26
CA LEU A 229 0.36 -3.34 12.47
C LEU A 229 0.80 -2.06 11.75
N SER A 230 0.05 -1.60 10.77
CA SER A 230 0.28 -0.29 10.14
C SER A 230 -0.10 0.88 11.06
N VAL A 231 -0.94 0.63 12.06
CA VAL A 231 -1.41 1.62 13.03
C VAL A 231 -0.77 1.41 14.40
N TYR A 232 -0.71 0.16 14.87
CA TYR A 232 -0.14 -0.20 16.17
C TYR A 232 1.20 -0.92 15.95
N ARG A 233 2.25 -0.48 16.65
CA ARG A 233 3.58 -1.07 16.52
C ARG A 233 3.59 -2.53 16.91
N TYR A 234 4.39 -3.33 16.22
CA TYR A 234 4.54 -4.75 16.49
C TYR A 234 4.94 -5.05 17.93
N SER A 235 5.90 -4.29 18.49
CA SER A 235 6.34 -4.45 19.87
C SER A 235 5.20 -4.22 20.87
N ASP A 236 4.36 -3.22 20.65
CA ASP A 236 3.21 -2.93 21.52
C ASP A 236 2.12 -4.01 21.36
N ALA A 237 1.91 -4.48 20.14
CA ALA A 237 0.97 -5.56 19.86
C ALA A 237 1.34 -6.87 20.57
N CYS A 238 2.63 -7.22 20.58
CA CYS A 238 3.14 -8.41 21.28
C CYS A 238 2.92 -8.37 22.80
N GLN A 239 2.87 -7.18 23.40
CA GLN A 239 2.65 -6.98 24.82
C GLN A 239 1.19 -6.74 25.18
N SER A 240 0.31 -6.61 24.20
CA SER A 240 -1.11 -6.32 24.40
C SER A 240 -1.86 -7.55 24.92
N THR A 241 -2.86 -7.29 25.78
CA THR A 241 -3.81 -8.32 26.19
C THR A 241 -4.82 -8.61 25.06
N PRO A 242 -5.49 -9.77 25.06
CA PRO A 242 -6.55 -10.06 24.08
C PRO A 242 -7.65 -8.99 24.05
N SER A 243 -8.01 -8.43 25.20
CA SER A 243 -9.00 -7.35 25.31
C SER A 243 -8.53 -6.06 24.61
N GLN A 244 -7.28 -5.67 24.81
CA GLN A 244 -6.68 -4.50 24.15
C GLN A 244 -6.62 -4.69 22.63
N VAL A 245 -6.21 -5.86 22.16
CA VAL A 245 -6.21 -6.19 20.73
C VAL A 245 -7.62 -6.10 20.15
N ARG A 246 -8.60 -6.64 20.85
CA ARG A 246 -10.01 -6.59 20.42
C ARG A 246 -10.53 -5.16 20.31
N GLU A 247 -10.27 -4.31 21.31
CA GLU A 247 -10.67 -2.90 21.28
C GLU A 247 -10.02 -2.15 20.12
N ASN A 248 -8.71 -2.31 19.96
CA ASN A 248 -7.97 -1.68 18.88
C ASN A 248 -8.44 -2.17 17.49
N LEU A 249 -8.68 -3.46 17.35
CA LEU A 249 -9.18 -4.06 16.12
C LEU A 249 -10.60 -3.56 15.80
N ALA A 250 -11.46 -3.42 16.80
CA ALA A 250 -12.80 -2.86 16.64
C ALA A 250 -12.76 -1.41 16.11
N LYS A 251 -11.81 -0.60 16.56
CA LYS A 251 -11.61 0.77 16.05
C LYS A 251 -11.19 0.82 14.58
N LEU A 252 -10.49 -0.21 14.09
CA LEU A 252 -10.03 -0.34 12.71
C LEU A 252 -10.99 -1.16 11.83
N TRP A 253 -12.13 -1.59 12.38
CA TRP A 253 -13.00 -2.54 11.68
C TRP A 253 -13.56 -2.00 10.36
N ASP A 254 -13.87 -0.72 10.31
CA ASP A 254 -14.36 -0.09 9.09
C ASP A 254 -13.27 -0.01 8.01
N GLU A 255 -12.01 0.26 8.37
CA GLU A 255 -10.88 0.23 7.45
C GLU A 255 -10.61 -1.18 6.94
N ILE A 256 -10.77 -2.19 7.79
CA ILE A 256 -10.63 -3.60 7.39
C ILE A 256 -11.75 -4.00 6.42
N LYS A 257 -12.98 -3.59 6.68
CA LYS A 257 -14.10 -3.79 5.75
C LYS A 257 -13.86 -3.15 4.39
N ILE A 258 -13.25 -1.99 4.35
CA ILE A 258 -12.91 -1.30 3.09
C ILE A 258 -11.98 -2.14 2.21
N LEU A 259 -11.16 -3.04 2.77
CA LEU A 259 -10.34 -3.97 1.98
C LEU A 259 -11.18 -5.00 1.20
N THR A 260 -12.42 -5.24 1.58
CA THR A 260 -13.35 -6.15 0.86
C THR A 260 -13.98 -5.51 -0.36
N GLU A 261 -14.01 -4.18 -0.41
CA GLU A 261 -14.59 -3.41 -1.51
C GLU A 261 -13.48 -2.71 -2.30
N PRO A 262 -13.62 -2.55 -3.63
CA PRO A 262 -12.71 -1.70 -4.38
C PRO A 262 -12.78 -0.29 -3.79
N HIS A 263 -11.65 0.21 -3.29
CA HIS A 263 -11.59 1.51 -2.61
C HIS A 263 -12.12 2.61 -3.49
N ALA A 264 -13.19 3.27 -3.06
CA ALA A 264 -13.58 4.56 -3.60
C ALA A 264 -12.57 5.62 -3.11
N VAL A 265 -11.46 5.75 -3.81
CA VAL A 265 -10.56 6.90 -3.64
C VAL A 265 -11.20 8.06 -4.37
N GLU A 266 -11.58 9.11 -3.65
CA GLU A 266 -12.02 10.36 -4.25
C GLU A 266 -10.79 11.23 -4.53
N LEU A 267 -10.52 11.46 -5.82
CA LEU A 267 -9.56 12.46 -6.25
C LEU A 267 -10.28 13.82 -6.31
N SER A 268 -9.98 14.69 -5.37
CA SER A 268 -10.42 16.08 -5.42
C SER A 268 -9.47 16.86 -6.31
N LEU A 269 -9.93 17.24 -7.50
CA LEU A 269 -9.11 17.90 -8.53
C LEU A 269 -9.14 19.42 -8.46
N GLU A 270 -10.09 19.97 -7.70
CA GLU A 270 -10.27 21.41 -7.47
C GLU A 270 -10.94 21.65 -6.12
N PRO A 271 -10.76 22.81 -5.51
CA PRO A 271 -11.52 23.19 -4.32
C PRO A 271 -13.02 23.18 -4.62
N LYS A 272 -13.81 22.53 -3.77
CA LYS A 272 -15.28 22.54 -3.92
C LYS A 272 -15.78 23.96 -3.73
N PRO A 273 -16.57 24.53 -4.67
CA PRO A 273 -17.19 25.81 -4.46
C PRO A 273 -18.12 25.76 -3.24
N GLY A 274 -18.11 26.80 -2.43
CA GLY A 274 -18.89 26.91 -1.21
C GLY A 274 -20.40 26.97 -1.49
N SER A 275 -21.00 25.86 -1.89
CA SER A 275 -22.44 25.70 -1.90
C SER A 275 -22.87 25.21 -0.53
N GLU A 276 -23.30 26.11 0.33
CA GLU A 276 -23.96 25.72 1.57
C GLU A 276 -25.20 24.89 1.23
N PRO A 277 -25.30 23.62 1.66
CA PRO A 277 -26.57 22.94 1.64
C PRO A 277 -27.57 23.76 2.48
N LEU A 278 -28.77 23.95 1.97
CA LEU A 278 -29.85 24.68 2.65
C LEU A 278 -30.11 24.20 4.10
N LEU A 279 -29.79 22.96 4.39
CA LEU A 279 -29.85 22.36 5.73
C LEU A 279 -28.78 22.88 6.70
N ASN A 280 -27.61 23.35 6.22
CA ASN A 280 -26.56 23.90 7.07
C ASN A 280 -26.81 25.38 7.46
N LYS A 281 -27.72 26.07 6.77
CA LYS A 281 -28.15 27.41 7.17
C LYS A 281 -28.91 27.44 8.49
N LEU A 282 -29.49 26.31 8.89
CA LEU A 282 -30.20 26.17 10.17
C LEU A 282 -29.28 25.85 11.35
N ASN A 283 -28.02 25.45 11.12
CA ASN A 283 -27.04 25.09 12.13
C ASN A 283 -25.96 26.17 12.35
N ILE A 284 -26.36 27.43 12.43
CA ILE A 284 -25.48 28.57 12.65
C ILE A 284 -24.68 28.44 13.98
N PHE A 285 -25.15 27.63 14.91
CA PHE A 285 -24.51 27.42 16.21
C PHE A 285 -23.45 26.30 16.24
N SER A 286 -23.24 25.54 15.15
CA SER A 286 -22.30 24.39 15.10
C SER A 286 -21.01 24.64 14.32
N LYS A 287 -20.88 25.82 13.66
CA LYS A 287 -19.65 26.17 12.93
C LYS A 287 -18.57 26.68 13.88
N PRO A 288 -17.35 26.12 13.84
CA PRO A 288 -16.29 26.60 14.73
C PRO A 288 -15.95 28.05 14.40
N SER A 289 -15.85 28.89 15.43
CA SER A 289 -15.41 30.28 15.28
C SER A 289 -13.90 30.39 15.10
N GLN A 290 -13.15 29.44 15.65
CA GLN A 290 -11.70 29.37 15.66
C GLN A 290 -11.24 27.92 15.58
N LEU A 291 -10.12 27.66 14.87
CA LEU A 291 -9.51 26.35 14.73
C LEU A 291 -8.08 26.36 15.27
N LYS A 292 -7.73 25.29 15.98
CA LYS A 292 -6.35 24.97 16.35
C LYS A 292 -5.73 24.12 15.24
N VAL A 293 -4.75 24.66 14.54
CA VAL A 293 -4.09 24.06 13.40
C VAL A 293 -2.61 23.82 13.72
N VAL A 294 -2.15 22.61 13.51
CA VAL A 294 -0.77 22.19 13.77
C VAL A 294 -0.10 21.80 12.47
N PHE A 295 1.12 22.29 12.26
CA PHE A 295 1.99 21.88 11.16
C PHE A 295 3.22 21.18 11.71
N LEU A 296 3.57 20.03 11.16
CA LEU A 296 4.75 19.26 11.53
C LEU A 296 5.65 19.06 10.32
N HIS A 297 6.92 19.45 10.46
CA HIS A 297 7.94 19.36 9.42
C HIS A 297 9.10 18.48 9.90
N GLU A 298 9.61 17.62 9.01
CA GLU A 298 10.78 16.77 9.28
C GLU A 298 12.07 17.58 9.39
N TYR A 299 12.18 18.63 8.59
CA TYR A 299 13.32 19.53 8.56
C TYR A 299 12.91 20.94 8.98
N ASN A 300 13.83 21.89 8.86
CA ASN A 300 13.57 23.30 9.15
C ASN A 300 13.63 24.17 7.87
N ALA A 301 12.97 25.31 7.90
CA ALA A 301 12.93 26.24 6.76
C ALA A 301 14.31 26.83 6.41
N ARG A 302 15.23 26.86 7.34
CA ARG A 302 16.59 27.39 7.11
C ARG A 302 17.37 26.53 6.13
N ASN A 303 17.26 25.22 6.24
CA ASN A 303 18.06 24.25 5.51
C ASN A 303 17.29 23.52 4.40
N SER A 304 15.95 23.55 4.42
CA SER A 304 15.11 22.81 3.49
C SER A 304 14.28 23.75 2.60
N ALA A 305 14.48 23.66 1.29
CA ALA A 305 13.65 24.36 0.30
C ALA A 305 12.20 23.88 0.35
N TRP A 306 11.99 22.60 0.63
CA TRP A 306 10.68 22.00 0.82
C TRP A 306 9.93 22.67 1.97
N VAL A 307 10.53 22.77 3.14
CA VAL A 307 9.92 23.38 4.32
C VAL A 307 9.68 24.87 4.10
N ARG A 308 10.61 25.61 3.46
CA ARG A 308 10.39 27.03 3.11
C ARG A 308 9.16 27.23 2.25
N GLY A 309 8.90 26.36 1.30
CA GLY A 309 7.70 26.41 0.47
C GLY A 309 6.42 26.29 1.31
N HIS A 310 6.39 25.34 2.23
CA HIS A 310 5.26 25.16 3.16
C HIS A 310 5.09 26.35 4.12
N GLU A 311 6.18 26.91 4.62
CA GLU A 311 6.15 28.08 5.51
C GLU A 311 5.51 29.30 4.82
N LYS A 312 5.82 29.53 3.53
CA LYS A 312 5.15 30.59 2.75
C LYS A 312 3.64 30.35 2.67
N GLY A 313 3.24 29.11 2.50
CA GLY A 313 1.83 28.72 2.50
C GLY A 313 1.14 28.96 3.85
N ILE A 314 1.83 28.68 4.95
CA ILE A 314 1.34 28.91 6.32
C ILE A 314 1.18 30.42 6.58
N GLU A 315 2.12 31.25 6.18
CA GLU A 315 2.02 32.71 6.32
C GLU A 315 0.84 33.29 5.51
N ALA A 316 0.59 32.79 4.31
CA ALA A 316 -0.57 33.16 3.52
C ALA A 316 -1.88 32.71 4.19
N LEU A 317 -1.91 31.50 4.78
CA LEU A 317 -3.06 31.00 5.52
C LEU A 317 -3.42 31.90 6.73
N LYS A 318 -2.42 32.35 7.48
CA LYS A 318 -2.62 33.30 8.60
C LYS A 318 -3.26 34.61 8.16
N LYS A 319 -2.86 35.12 6.99
CA LYS A 319 -3.42 36.38 6.43
C LYS A 319 -4.85 36.20 5.94
N GLU A 320 -5.20 35.05 5.42
CA GLU A 320 -6.54 34.75 4.89
C GLU A 320 -7.59 34.65 6.01
N PHE A 321 -7.22 34.11 7.17
CA PHE A 321 -8.12 33.88 8.29
C PHE A 321 -7.60 34.57 9.56
N PRO A 322 -7.50 35.90 9.58
CA PRO A 322 -7.00 36.61 10.75
C PRO A 322 -7.91 36.37 11.96
N ASP A 323 -7.31 36.14 13.12
CA ASP A 323 -7.98 35.89 14.40
C ASP A 323 -8.88 34.63 14.46
N ARG A 324 -8.89 33.83 13.41
CA ARG A 324 -9.68 32.58 13.36
C ARG A 324 -8.83 31.32 13.47
N LEU A 325 -7.52 31.42 13.47
CA LEU A 325 -6.60 30.30 13.57
C LEU A 325 -5.63 30.46 14.72
N ILE A 326 -5.45 29.40 15.50
CA ILE A 326 -4.33 29.25 16.44
C ILE A 326 -3.38 28.25 15.79
N ILE A 327 -2.27 28.75 15.27
CA ILE A 327 -1.31 27.92 14.52
C ILE A 327 -0.13 27.57 15.38
N THR A 328 0.14 26.27 15.51
CA THR A 328 1.38 25.70 16.05
C THR A 328 2.19 25.13 14.90
N ASN A 329 3.43 25.58 14.76
CA ASN A 329 4.34 25.15 13.70
C ASN A 329 5.60 24.56 14.32
N ARG A 330 5.89 23.28 14.02
CA ARG A 330 7.03 22.54 14.59
C ARG A 330 7.93 22.02 13.49
N GLU A 331 9.21 22.38 13.59
CA GLU A 331 10.27 21.96 12.68
C GLU A 331 11.15 20.88 13.34
N ASN A 332 11.96 20.19 12.54
CA ASN A 332 12.89 19.14 12.97
C ASN A 332 12.21 18.01 13.75
N VAL A 333 11.03 17.60 13.32
CA VAL A 333 10.29 16.49 13.90
C VAL A 333 10.70 15.20 13.22
N SER A 334 11.32 14.29 13.95
CA SER A 334 11.69 12.97 13.41
C SER A 334 10.42 12.14 13.17
N PRO A 335 10.22 11.61 11.95
CA PRO A 335 9.05 10.79 11.64
C PRO A 335 8.93 9.53 12.50
N GLU A 336 10.05 8.91 12.84
CA GLU A 336 10.09 7.63 13.55
C GLU A 336 10.13 7.78 15.07
N VAL A 337 10.67 8.90 15.59
CA VAL A 337 10.93 9.09 17.02
C VAL A 337 9.95 10.07 17.65
N ASP A 338 9.80 11.26 17.08
CA ASP A 338 9.10 12.38 17.72
C ASP A 338 7.66 12.58 17.23
N ALA A 339 7.38 12.25 15.97
CA ALA A 339 6.13 12.63 15.31
C ALA A 339 4.89 12.08 16.02
N GLU A 340 4.91 10.81 16.40
CA GLU A 340 3.80 10.17 17.09
C GLU A 340 3.51 10.83 18.43
N GLN A 341 4.54 11.05 19.24
CA GLN A 341 4.39 11.68 20.56
C GLN A 341 3.84 13.10 20.44
N ILE A 342 4.38 13.90 19.51
CA ILE A 342 3.91 15.28 19.31
C ILE A 342 2.46 15.30 18.81
N MET A 343 2.09 14.40 17.91
CA MET A 343 0.71 14.29 17.44
C MET A 343 -0.25 13.90 18.55
N GLU A 344 0.13 12.96 19.41
CA GLU A 344 -0.66 12.58 20.58
C GLU A 344 -0.85 13.78 21.55
N GLU A 345 0.21 14.51 21.83
CA GLU A 345 0.14 15.70 22.69
C GLU A 345 -0.82 16.75 22.12
N VAL A 346 -0.68 17.09 20.83
CA VAL A 346 -1.54 18.14 20.23
C VAL A 346 -2.98 17.68 20.06
N ALA A 347 -3.22 16.40 19.77
CA ALA A 347 -4.56 15.84 19.68
C ALA A 347 -5.25 15.80 21.05
N HIS A 348 -4.50 15.43 22.10
CA HIS A 348 -4.98 15.50 23.48
C HIS A 348 -5.33 16.93 23.89
N ASP A 349 -4.60 17.91 23.39
CA ASP A 349 -4.81 19.34 23.61
C ASP A 349 -5.88 19.96 22.68
N ASN A 350 -6.70 19.10 22.07
CA ASN A 350 -7.83 19.44 21.22
C ASN A 350 -7.45 20.19 19.91
N ALA A 351 -6.35 19.81 19.28
CA ALA A 351 -6.06 20.25 17.93
C ALA A 351 -7.21 19.87 16.97
N ASP A 352 -7.66 20.78 16.15
CA ASP A 352 -8.73 20.55 15.17
C ASP A 352 -8.18 19.92 13.89
N VAL A 353 -6.99 20.35 13.46
CA VAL A 353 -6.35 19.94 12.22
C VAL A 353 -4.84 19.79 12.42
N VAL A 354 -4.29 18.69 11.96
CA VAL A 354 -2.84 18.45 11.92
C VAL A 354 -2.42 18.21 10.47
N PHE A 355 -1.56 19.07 9.96
CA PHE A 355 -0.89 18.92 8.67
C PHE A 355 0.53 18.38 8.89
N THR A 356 0.89 17.34 8.18
CA THR A 356 2.25 16.82 8.13
C THR A 356 2.80 16.98 6.73
N THR A 357 4.02 17.49 6.61
CA THR A 357 4.64 17.80 5.33
C THR A 357 5.65 16.75 4.86
N SER A 358 5.83 15.69 5.64
CA SER A 358 6.62 14.51 5.25
C SER A 358 5.74 13.28 5.11
N ILE A 359 5.84 12.61 3.97
CA ILE A 359 5.17 11.32 3.74
C ILE A 359 5.53 10.28 4.80
N ARG A 360 6.74 10.33 5.36
CA ARG A 360 7.21 9.42 6.39
C ARG A 360 6.45 9.54 7.72
N MET A 361 5.79 10.66 7.96
CA MET A 361 4.93 10.85 9.13
C MET A 361 3.56 10.18 8.99
N ARG A 362 3.24 9.65 7.81
CA ARG A 362 1.93 9.04 7.56
C ARG A 362 1.61 7.86 8.50
N PRO A 363 2.52 6.92 8.80
CA PRO A 363 2.24 5.87 9.78
C PRO A 363 1.85 6.41 11.17
N ALA A 364 2.54 7.44 11.63
CA ALA A 364 2.21 8.12 12.89
C ALA A 364 0.84 8.82 12.82
N CYS A 365 0.52 9.47 11.69
CA CYS A 365 -0.81 10.08 11.47
C CYS A 365 -1.93 9.04 11.61
N LEU A 366 -1.78 7.88 11.00
CA LEU A 366 -2.78 6.80 11.06
C LEU A 366 -3.00 6.32 12.48
N LYS A 367 -1.92 6.07 13.21
CA LYS A 367 -1.98 5.59 14.59
C LYS A 367 -2.68 6.60 15.50
N VAL A 368 -2.32 7.86 15.43
CA VAL A 368 -2.90 8.91 16.27
C VAL A 368 -4.33 9.23 15.84
N ALA A 369 -4.61 9.27 14.54
CA ALA A 369 -5.96 9.50 14.02
C ALA A 369 -6.96 8.43 14.49
N ALA A 370 -6.54 7.18 14.57
CA ALA A 370 -7.38 6.09 15.08
C ALA A 370 -7.79 6.30 16.54
N GLN A 371 -6.95 6.93 17.34
CA GLN A 371 -7.21 7.22 18.77
C GLN A 371 -7.95 8.54 18.99
N HIS A 372 -7.85 9.48 18.06
CA HIS A 372 -8.39 10.85 18.18
C HIS A 372 -9.28 11.22 16.97
N PRO A 373 -10.49 10.63 16.88
CA PRO A 373 -11.35 10.82 15.71
C PRO A 373 -11.88 12.24 15.54
N LYS A 374 -11.75 13.09 16.55
CA LYS A 374 -12.15 14.50 16.47
C LYS A 374 -11.09 15.40 15.82
N THR A 375 -9.84 14.96 15.79
CA THR A 375 -8.76 15.68 15.12
C THR A 375 -8.63 15.23 13.68
N ARG A 376 -8.55 16.16 12.75
CA ARG A 376 -8.38 15.89 11.32
C ARG A 376 -6.92 15.82 10.98
N PHE A 377 -6.49 14.74 10.34
CA PHE A 377 -5.11 14.55 9.92
C PHE A 377 -4.98 14.60 8.41
N LEU A 378 -3.97 15.35 7.95
CA LEU A 378 -3.60 15.43 6.53
C LEU A 378 -2.11 15.19 6.38
N ASN A 379 -1.75 14.44 5.34
CA ASN A 379 -0.37 14.14 5.02
C ASN A 379 -0.04 14.56 3.58
N CYS A 380 1.10 15.20 3.41
CA CYS A 380 1.58 15.65 2.10
C CYS A 380 2.16 14.47 1.33
N CYS A 381 1.32 13.81 0.55
CA CYS A 381 1.70 12.75 -0.38
C CYS A 381 0.60 12.53 -1.42
N LEU A 382 0.90 11.74 -2.43
CA LEU A 382 -0.05 11.33 -3.47
C LEU A 382 -0.40 9.85 -3.29
N ASN A 383 -1.69 9.55 -3.38
CA ASN A 383 -2.24 8.19 -3.36
C ASN A 383 -1.79 7.31 -2.19
N ALA A 384 -2.07 7.79 -1.00
CA ALA A 384 -2.02 6.96 0.20
C ALA A 384 -3.43 6.92 0.80
N PRO A 385 -4.38 6.21 0.16
CA PRO A 385 -5.78 6.30 0.51
C PRO A 385 -6.05 5.67 1.87
N HIS A 386 -6.56 6.46 2.79
CA HIS A 386 -7.06 6.00 4.07
C HIS A 386 -8.15 6.96 4.57
N PRO A 387 -9.30 6.46 5.05
CA PRO A 387 -10.38 7.33 5.52
C PRO A 387 -10.00 8.24 6.69
N LEU A 388 -9.05 7.82 7.54
CA LEU A 388 -8.63 8.59 8.71
C LEU A 388 -7.64 9.72 8.38
N VAL A 389 -6.90 9.62 7.27
CA VAL A 389 -5.87 10.59 6.89
C VAL A 389 -6.06 10.99 5.44
N ARG A 390 -6.41 12.24 5.19
CA ARG A 390 -6.48 12.77 3.83
C ARG A 390 -5.09 13.16 3.35
N THR A 391 -4.88 13.12 2.05
CA THR A 391 -3.61 13.47 1.42
C THR A 391 -3.77 14.66 0.50
N TYR A 392 -2.70 15.43 0.31
CA TYR A 392 -2.66 16.57 -0.60
C TYR A 392 -1.32 16.64 -1.32
N TYR A 393 -1.36 16.89 -2.62
CA TYR A 393 -0.17 16.98 -3.47
C TYR A 393 -0.47 17.75 -4.77
N PRO A 394 0.49 18.49 -5.35
CA PRO A 394 0.30 19.16 -6.63
C PRO A 394 0.38 18.18 -7.81
N ARG A 395 -0.27 18.53 -8.92
CA ARG A 395 -0.21 17.79 -10.20
C ARG A 395 1.08 18.11 -10.95
N THR A 396 2.20 17.60 -10.48
CA THR A 396 3.54 17.93 -10.99
C THR A 396 3.73 17.65 -12.48
N TYR A 397 2.98 16.74 -13.08
CA TYR A 397 3.08 16.40 -14.50
C TYR A 397 2.73 17.59 -15.42
N GLU A 398 1.86 18.49 -14.99
CA GLU A 398 1.48 19.67 -15.78
C GLU A 398 2.66 20.64 -15.94
N ALA A 399 3.33 20.98 -14.84
CA ALA A 399 4.56 21.79 -14.88
C ALA A 399 5.68 21.08 -15.66
N ASN A 400 5.82 19.78 -15.51
CA ASN A 400 6.83 18.99 -16.22
C ASN A 400 6.65 19.03 -17.74
N TYR A 401 5.42 19.02 -18.23
CA TYR A 401 5.15 19.19 -19.66
C TYR A 401 5.70 20.51 -20.20
N LEU A 402 5.44 21.60 -19.49
CA LEU A 402 5.94 22.94 -19.88
C LEU A 402 7.47 23.04 -19.80
N LEU A 403 8.07 22.45 -18.77
CA LEU A 403 9.52 22.40 -18.62
C LEU A 403 10.18 21.52 -19.69
N GLY A 404 9.53 20.46 -20.12
CA GLY A 404 9.97 19.66 -21.24
C GLY A 404 9.96 20.43 -22.56
N MET A 405 8.93 21.21 -22.85
CA MET A 405 8.89 22.10 -23.99
C MET A 405 10.01 23.14 -23.95
N LEU A 406 10.20 23.77 -22.79
CA LEU A 406 11.27 24.74 -22.60
C LEU A 406 12.65 24.12 -22.82
N ALA A 407 12.88 22.91 -22.30
CA ALA A 407 14.10 22.17 -22.54
C ALA A 407 14.33 21.92 -24.04
N GLY A 408 13.32 21.54 -24.76
CA GLY A 408 13.39 21.34 -26.21
C GLY A 408 13.71 22.61 -27.00
N ILE A 409 13.21 23.75 -26.55
CA ILE A 409 13.48 25.06 -27.17
C ILE A 409 14.93 25.50 -26.91
N LEU A 410 15.40 25.33 -25.69
CA LEU A 410 16.71 25.84 -25.25
C LEU A 410 17.88 24.85 -25.49
N ASN A 411 17.61 23.57 -25.66
CA ASN A 411 18.63 22.56 -25.82
C ASN A 411 19.26 22.60 -27.21
N LEU A 412 20.57 22.42 -27.28
CA LEU A 412 21.34 22.41 -28.53
C LEU A 412 21.57 20.99 -29.08
N THR A 413 21.28 19.97 -28.30
CA THR A 413 21.41 18.56 -28.64
C THR A 413 20.07 17.84 -28.65
N ASP A 414 20.07 16.57 -29.04
CA ASP A 414 18.84 15.75 -29.03
C ASP A 414 18.65 14.95 -27.73
N ARG A 415 19.51 15.18 -26.72
CA ARG A 415 19.41 14.51 -25.42
C ARG A 415 19.28 15.49 -24.27
N VAL A 416 18.37 15.19 -23.37
CA VAL A 416 18.13 15.94 -22.13
C VAL A 416 18.16 14.94 -20.96
N GLY A 417 18.77 15.31 -19.85
CA GLY A 417 18.77 14.50 -18.66
C GLY A 417 17.48 14.65 -17.84
N TYR A 418 17.10 13.62 -17.14
CA TYR A 418 16.01 13.67 -16.16
C TYR A 418 16.38 12.85 -14.94
N VAL A 419 16.35 13.45 -13.77
CA VAL A 419 16.53 12.78 -12.49
C VAL A 419 15.17 12.63 -11.83
N ALA A 420 14.76 11.38 -11.60
CA ALA A 420 13.60 11.06 -10.77
C ALA A 420 14.06 10.62 -9.37
N ALA A 421 13.29 10.95 -8.34
CA ALA A 421 13.65 10.61 -6.96
C ALA A 421 13.38 9.14 -6.65
N ASN A 422 12.13 8.76 -6.57
CA ASN A 422 11.66 7.43 -6.19
C ASN A 422 10.53 6.96 -7.13
N PRO A 423 10.37 5.65 -7.36
CA PRO A 423 9.32 5.13 -8.24
C PRO A 423 7.97 5.06 -7.51
N VAL A 424 7.41 6.21 -7.23
CA VAL A 424 6.13 6.39 -6.53
C VAL A 424 5.05 6.89 -7.48
N TYR A 425 3.80 6.84 -7.04
CA TYR A 425 2.67 7.34 -7.81
C TYR A 425 2.89 8.79 -8.30
N GLY A 426 2.55 9.02 -9.55
CA GLY A 426 2.70 10.32 -10.22
C GLY A 426 4.06 10.56 -10.86
N VAL A 427 5.13 9.85 -10.48
CA VAL A 427 6.47 10.07 -11.06
C VAL A 427 6.55 9.64 -12.51
N PRO A 428 6.10 8.46 -12.95
CA PRO A 428 6.12 8.12 -14.36
C PRO A 428 5.30 9.09 -15.22
N ALA A 429 4.16 9.55 -14.74
CA ALA A 429 3.38 10.57 -15.44
C ALA A 429 4.16 11.88 -15.60
N ALA A 430 4.91 12.30 -14.57
CA ALA A 430 5.75 13.49 -14.63
C ALA A 430 6.90 13.34 -15.64
N VAL A 431 7.58 12.20 -15.65
CA VAL A 431 8.64 11.88 -16.63
C VAL A 431 8.07 11.89 -18.05
N ASN A 432 6.96 11.21 -18.26
CA ASN A 432 6.32 11.10 -19.58
C ASN A 432 5.75 12.45 -20.06
N ALA A 433 5.23 13.28 -19.16
CA ALA A 433 4.78 14.62 -19.51
C ALA A 433 5.94 15.50 -19.97
N PHE A 434 7.08 15.45 -19.26
CA PHE A 434 8.29 16.14 -19.69
C PHE A 434 8.78 15.64 -21.05
N ALA A 435 8.81 14.34 -21.28
CA ALA A 435 9.16 13.72 -22.55
C ALA A 435 8.26 14.20 -23.69
N ARG A 436 6.96 14.28 -23.45
CA ARG A 436 6.00 14.78 -24.45
C ARG A 436 6.19 16.25 -24.74
N GLY A 437 6.40 17.07 -23.73
CA GLY A 437 6.71 18.49 -23.91
C GLY A 437 7.97 18.69 -24.76
N LEU A 438 9.03 17.94 -24.46
CA LEU A 438 10.29 17.94 -25.20
C LEU A 438 10.06 17.59 -26.69
N ARG A 439 9.36 16.50 -26.97
CA ARG A 439 9.12 16.01 -28.32
C ARG A 439 8.09 16.83 -29.12
N THR A 440 7.27 17.60 -28.45
CA THR A 440 6.37 18.54 -29.14
C THR A 440 7.15 19.60 -29.93
N VAL A 441 8.28 20.04 -29.40
CA VAL A 441 9.15 21.03 -30.05
C VAL A 441 10.39 20.45 -30.71
N ARG A 442 10.82 19.27 -30.28
CA ARG A 442 11.97 18.52 -30.83
C ARG A 442 11.64 17.03 -30.99
N PRO A 443 11.03 16.64 -32.13
CA PRO A 443 10.50 15.28 -32.29
C PRO A 443 11.51 14.13 -32.17
N ASN A 444 12.79 14.39 -32.41
CA ASN A 444 13.86 13.37 -32.36
C ASN A 444 14.60 13.34 -31.00
N SER A 445 14.17 14.13 -30.02
CA SER A 445 14.85 14.18 -28.73
C SER A 445 14.54 12.97 -27.85
N HIS A 446 15.52 12.64 -27.01
CA HIS A 446 15.45 11.56 -26.04
C HIS A 446 15.75 12.09 -24.64
N ILE A 447 15.23 11.41 -23.65
CA ILE A 447 15.51 11.66 -22.22
C ILE A 447 16.39 10.55 -21.71
N LEU A 448 17.52 10.90 -21.08
CA LEU A 448 18.29 9.97 -20.25
C LEU A 448 17.77 10.06 -18.81
N LEU A 449 17.08 9.00 -18.36
CA LEU A 449 16.52 8.92 -17.01
C LEU A 449 17.50 8.28 -16.05
N ARG A 450 17.71 8.94 -14.91
CA ARG A 450 18.43 8.41 -13.75
C ARG A 450 17.58 8.50 -12.50
N TRP A 451 17.78 7.57 -11.58
CA TRP A 451 17.04 7.50 -10.33
C TRP A 451 17.93 7.86 -9.15
N ALA A 452 17.56 8.88 -8.39
CA ALA A 452 18.31 9.29 -7.20
C ALA A 452 18.37 8.19 -6.14
N CYS A 453 17.33 7.37 -6.02
CA CYS A 453 17.27 6.27 -5.06
C CYS A 453 18.23 5.11 -5.37
N LEU A 454 18.76 5.00 -6.59
CA LEU A 454 19.68 3.91 -6.95
C LEU A 454 21.14 4.20 -6.64
N GLN A 455 21.56 5.46 -6.64
CA GLN A 455 22.95 5.89 -6.39
C GLN A 455 23.98 5.04 -7.16
N GLU A 456 23.78 4.88 -8.47
CA GLU A 456 24.62 4.01 -9.31
C GLU A 456 26.02 4.60 -9.51
N PRO A 457 27.09 3.84 -9.23
CA PRO A 457 28.44 4.30 -9.48
C PRO A 457 28.69 4.62 -10.96
N GLY A 458 29.38 5.74 -11.24
CA GLY A 458 29.68 6.16 -12.60
C GLY A 458 28.52 6.79 -13.39
N LYS A 459 27.38 6.99 -12.72
CA LYS A 459 26.20 7.67 -13.28
C LYS A 459 25.81 8.86 -12.40
N PRO A 460 26.57 9.96 -12.44
CA PRO A 460 26.29 11.14 -11.62
C PRO A 460 24.96 11.78 -12.02
N LEU A 461 24.26 12.33 -11.03
CA LEU A 461 22.92 12.92 -11.24
C LEU A 461 22.96 14.31 -11.92
N ASP A 462 24.14 14.88 -12.10
CA ASP A 462 24.37 16.10 -12.87
C ASP A 462 24.74 15.82 -14.33
N PHE A 463 24.77 14.56 -14.75
CA PHE A 463 25.12 14.11 -16.10
C PHE A 463 26.51 14.56 -16.58
N SER A 464 27.45 14.77 -15.66
CA SER A 464 28.84 15.19 -15.99
C SER A 464 29.61 14.15 -16.79
N ASP A 465 29.18 12.89 -16.80
CA ASP A 465 29.68 11.81 -17.65
C ASP A 465 29.12 11.83 -19.09
N CYS A 466 28.12 12.66 -19.36
CA CYS A 466 27.48 12.80 -20.67
C CYS A 466 27.68 14.21 -21.22
N PRO A 467 28.75 14.46 -22.01
CA PRO A 467 29.09 15.82 -22.51
C PRO A 467 28.00 16.44 -23.39
N ASP A 468 27.15 15.63 -24.01
CA ASP A 468 26.03 16.04 -24.85
C ASP A 468 24.79 16.47 -24.05
N ILE A 469 24.78 16.28 -22.74
CA ILE A 469 23.69 16.68 -21.87
C ILE A 469 24.11 17.88 -21.02
N GLU A 470 23.62 19.06 -21.37
CA GLU A 470 23.78 20.28 -20.59
C GLU A 470 22.54 20.62 -19.77
N LEU A 471 21.36 20.43 -20.37
CA LEU A 471 20.08 20.64 -19.71
C LEU A 471 19.58 19.34 -19.10
N PHE A 472 19.10 19.41 -17.88
CA PHE A 472 18.49 18.29 -17.21
C PHE A 472 17.46 18.76 -16.18
N TYR A 473 16.47 17.92 -15.95
CA TYR A 473 15.53 18.08 -14.85
C TYR A 473 16.19 17.57 -13.57
N ALA A 474 16.50 18.47 -12.65
CA ALA A 474 16.98 18.10 -11.34
C ALA A 474 15.84 17.54 -10.50
N CYS A 475 16.16 16.54 -9.71
CA CYS A 475 15.22 15.75 -8.94
C CYS A 475 14.14 16.59 -8.25
N SER A 476 12.89 16.25 -8.55
CA SER A 476 11.73 16.73 -7.78
C SER A 476 11.46 15.73 -6.67
N PRO A 477 11.69 16.05 -5.40
CA PRO A 477 11.40 15.12 -4.34
C PRO A 477 9.89 15.04 -4.12
N PHE A 478 9.37 13.83 -4.07
CA PHE A 478 8.05 13.56 -3.54
C PHE A 478 8.08 13.39 -2.01
N GLU A 479 9.22 13.61 -1.41
CA GLU A 479 9.47 13.66 0.02
C GLU A 479 10.30 14.91 0.38
N PRO A 480 10.21 15.41 1.61
CA PRO A 480 11.04 16.51 2.04
C PRO A 480 12.51 16.15 2.06
N THR A 481 13.35 17.11 1.76
CA THR A 481 14.81 16.99 1.87
C THR A 481 15.37 18.04 2.81
N GLY A 482 16.46 17.71 3.48
CA GLY A 482 17.26 18.66 4.28
C GLY A 482 18.17 19.56 3.42
N SER A 483 17.89 19.69 2.12
CA SER A 483 18.71 20.45 1.18
C SER A 483 18.04 21.76 0.76
N ALA A 484 18.83 22.82 0.65
CA ALA A 484 18.41 24.08 0.06
C ALA A 484 18.40 24.07 -1.47
N ARG A 485 18.74 22.92 -2.10
CA ARG A 485 18.83 22.77 -3.55
C ARG A 485 17.46 22.95 -4.20
N GLU A 486 17.44 23.71 -5.28
CA GLU A 486 16.25 23.94 -6.08
C GLU A 486 15.94 22.75 -7.01
N TYR A 487 14.69 22.61 -7.38
CA TYR A 487 14.16 21.53 -8.22
C TYR A 487 13.64 22.10 -9.54
N GLY A 488 13.78 21.35 -10.61
CA GLY A 488 13.25 21.69 -11.92
C GLY A 488 14.30 21.65 -13.02
N LEU A 489 14.11 22.44 -14.07
CA LEU A 489 15.02 22.47 -15.20
C LEU A 489 16.29 23.27 -14.86
N CYS A 490 17.44 22.60 -14.95
CA CYS A 490 18.75 23.14 -14.64
C CYS A 490 19.72 23.02 -15.83
N ARG A 491 20.74 23.85 -15.83
CA ARG A 491 21.84 23.82 -16.81
C ARG A 491 23.16 23.56 -16.09
N ARG A 492 23.93 22.59 -16.59
CA ARG A 492 25.33 22.42 -16.20
C ARG A 492 26.21 23.39 -16.98
N MET A 493 26.90 24.25 -16.28
CA MET A 493 27.79 25.23 -16.86
C MET A 493 29.18 24.59 -17.19
N PRO A 494 29.99 25.21 -18.08
CA PRO A 494 31.32 24.71 -18.42
C PRO A 494 32.28 24.54 -17.22
N ASP A 495 32.08 25.32 -16.17
CA ASP A 495 32.86 25.22 -14.92
C ASP A 495 32.35 24.10 -13.98
N GLY A 496 31.34 23.36 -14.38
CA GLY A 496 30.70 22.30 -13.61
C GLY A 496 29.65 22.78 -12.61
N SER A 497 29.43 24.08 -12.50
CA SER A 497 28.31 24.60 -11.67
C SER A 497 26.97 24.32 -12.30
N ILE A 498 25.93 24.18 -11.46
CA ILE A 498 24.56 23.95 -11.88
C ILE A 498 23.75 25.21 -11.59
N GLN A 499 23.09 25.71 -12.62
CA GLN A 499 22.24 26.89 -12.52
C GLN A 499 20.79 26.56 -12.85
N PRO A 500 19.80 27.13 -12.13
CA PRO A 500 18.40 26.96 -12.48
C PRO A 500 18.08 27.69 -13.78
N VAL A 501 17.25 27.07 -14.62
CA VAL A 501 16.68 27.65 -15.84
C VAL A 501 15.24 28.05 -15.61
N ALA A 502 14.44 27.12 -15.16
CA ALA A 502 13.05 27.33 -14.78
C ALA A 502 12.64 26.29 -13.74
N LEU A 503 11.95 26.73 -12.72
CA LEU A 503 11.57 25.92 -11.59
C LEU A 503 10.06 25.92 -11.39
N PRO A 504 9.44 24.78 -11.09
CA PRO A 504 8.05 24.77 -10.65
C PRO A 504 7.98 25.33 -9.22
N VAL A 505 6.95 26.11 -8.97
CA VAL A 505 6.63 26.61 -7.63
C VAL A 505 5.28 26.05 -7.22
N TRP A 506 5.28 25.33 -6.12
CA TRP A 506 4.05 24.79 -5.54
C TRP A 506 3.47 25.78 -4.54
N LYS A 507 2.24 26.16 -4.78
CA LYS A 507 1.53 27.14 -3.95
C LYS A 507 0.75 26.41 -2.85
N TRP A 508 1.45 26.02 -1.81
CA TRP A 508 0.87 25.29 -0.68
C TRP A 508 -0.28 26.04 0.01
N GLU A 509 -0.27 27.37 -0.06
CA GLU A 509 -1.37 28.20 0.43
C GLU A 509 -2.71 27.83 -0.19
N VAL A 510 -2.73 27.42 -1.44
CA VAL A 510 -3.97 27.01 -2.13
C VAL A 510 -4.58 25.79 -1.46
N PHE A 511 -3.76 24.81 -1.10
CA PHE A 511 -4.20 23.64 -0.36
C PHE A 511 -4.65 24.01 1.05
N TYR A 512 -3.84 24.72 1.79
CA TYR A 512 -4.14 25.05 3.19
C TYR A 512 -5.38 25.92 3.32
N ILE A 513 -5.49 26.97 2.51
CA ILE A 513 -6.66 27.85 2.49
C ILE A 513 -7.91 27.09 2.06
N GLY A 514 -7.84 26.30 0.99
CA GLY A 514 -8.98 25.53 0.49
C GLY A 514 -9.48 24.49 1.50
N ILE A 515 -8.57 23.77 2.16
CA ILE A 515 -8.90 22.75 3.15
C ILE A 515 -9.49 23.39 4.42
N ILE A 516 -8.85 24.42 4.96
CA ILE A 516 -9.36 25.14 6.15
C ILE A 516 -10.71 25.78 5.87
N ARG A 517 -10.89 26.40 4.70
CA ARG A 517 -12.18 26.95 4.28
C ARG A 517 -13.27 25.90 4.24
N SER A 518 -12.97 24.70 3.74
CA SER A 518 -13.93 23.60 3.72
C SER A 518 -14.39 23.17 5.11
N ILE A 519 -13.52 23.27 6.12
CA ILE A 519 -13.87 23.00 7.52
C ILE A 519 -14.79 24.09 8.07
N PHE A 520 -14.46 25.37 7.85
CA PHE A 520 -15.29 26.48 8.29
C PHE A 520 -16.68 26.49 7.63
N GLU A 521 -16.76 26.12 6.36
CA GLU A 521 -18.01 26.07 5.60
C GLU A 521 -18.81 24.77 5.82
N GLY A 522 -18.25 23.79 6.52
CA GLY A 522 -18.90 22.49 6.77
C GLY A 522 -18.87 21.52 5.59
N THR A 523 -18.16 21.83 4.49
CA THR A 523 -18.05 20.95 3.31
C THR A 523 -17.04 19.82 3.51
N TRP A 524 -16.16 19.90 4.52
CA TRP A 524 -15.23 18.83 4.89
C TRP A 524 -15.94 17.52 5.15
N ASP A 525 -17.04 17.53 5.91
CA ASP A 525 -17.75 16.33 6.36
C ASP A 525 -18.81 15.85 5.36
N SER A 526 -19.15 16.66 4.35
CA SER A 526 -20.19 16.33 3.39
C SER A 526 -19.75 15.25 2.41
N GLY A 527 -20.43 14.09 2.44
CA GLY A 527 -20.21 12.99 1.51
C GLY A 527 -18.89 12.25 1.67
N SER A 528 -18.17 12.45 2.78
CA SER A 528 -16.83 11.90 3.00
C SER A 528 -16.81 10.65 3.90
N SER A 529 -17.94 10.24 4.46
CA SER A 529 -18.01 9.06 5.34
C SER A 529 -17.51 7.80 4.63
N GLY A 530 -16.43 7.21 5.16
CA GLY A 530 -15.82 6.00 4.64
C GLY A 530 -15.00 6.14 3.36
N LYS A 531 -14.78 7.37 2.84
CA LYS A 531 -13.96 7.61 1.66
C LYS A 531 -12.56 8.11 2.01
N ALA A 532 -11.57 7.60 1.28
CA ALA A 532 -10.22 8.15 1.30
C ALA A 532 -10.13 9.30 0.30
N ILE A 533 -9.71 10.49 0.73
CA ILE A 533 -9.66 11.69 -0.12
C ILE A 533 -8.23 12.10 -0.37
N ASN A 534 -7.87 12.23 -1.66
CA ASN A 534 -6.66 12.85 -2.16
C ASN A 534 -6.99 14.21 -2.78
N TYR A 535 -6.40 15.28 -2.27
CA TYR A 535 -6.42 16.59 -2.92
C TYR A 535 -5.25 16.67 -3.91
N TRP A 536 -5.57 16.62 -5.20
CA TRP A 536 -4.59 16.63 -6.27
C TRP A 536 -4.85 17.79 -7.22
N TRP A 537 -4.35 18.96 -6.84
CA TRP A 537 -4.62 20.22 -7.52
C TRP A 537 -3.43 20.69 -8.35
N GLY A 538 -3.68 21.36 -9.46
CA GLY A 538 -2.69 21.84 -10.40
C GLY A 538 -2.95 23.27 -10.87
N PHE A 539 -2.63 23.55 -12.13
CA PHE A 539 -2.80 24.87 -12.72
C PHE A 539 -4.25 25.38 -12.71
N HIS A 540 -5.21 24.51 -12.90
CA HIS A 540 -6.63 24.87 -12.85
C HIS A 540 -7.06 25.49 -11.52
N SER A 541 -6.47 25.03 -10.43
CA SER A 541 -6.71 25.56 -9.07
C SER A 541 -5.70 26.60 -8.64
N ASP A 542 -4.84 27.06 -9.53
CA ASP A 542 -3.73 27.97 -9.22
C ASP A 542 -2.75 27.41 -8.16
N ALA A 543 -2.61 26.09 -8.10
CA ALA A 543 -1.74 25.41 -7.13
C ALA A 543 -0.26 25.34 -7.57
N GLU A 544 0.02 25.63 -8.82
CA GLU A 544 1.36 25.64 -9.41
C GLU A 544 1.59 26.85 -10.29
N ARG A 545 2.87 27.24 -10.39
CA ARG A 545 3.36 28.19 -11.39
C ARG A 545 4.79 27.83 -11.76
N LEU A 546 5.34 28.47 -12.81
CA LEU A 546 6.75 28.41 -13.18
C LEU A 546 7.46 29.73 -12.88
N ASP A 547 8.64 29.65 -12.26
CA ASP A 547 9.56 30.77 -12.13
C ASP A 547 10.74 30.57 -13.09
N TYR A 548 11.06 31.62 -13.86
CA TYR A 548 12.14 31.61 -14.86
C TYR A 548 13.37 32.36 -14.34
N TYR A 549 14.54 31.78 -14.52
CA TYR A 549 15.82 32.32 -14.05
C TYR A 549 16.74 32.72 -15.20
N GLU A 550 16.47 32.24 -16.41
CA GLU A 550 17.11 32.72 -17.63
C GLU A 550 16.20 33.67 -18.39
N THR A 551 16.79 34.63 -19.10
CA THR A 551 16.04 35.48 -20.04
C THR A 551 15.63 34.64 -21.24
N LEU A 552 14.33 34.47 -21.43
CA LEU A 552 13.78 33.71 -22.53
C LEU A 552 13.52 34.62 -23.76
N PRO A 553 13.64 34.06 -24.97
CA PRO A 553 13.15 34.74 -26.16
C PRO A 553 11.66 35.14 -25.98
N LYS A 554 11.30 36.33 -26.45
CA LYS A 554 9.93 36.85 -26.25
C LYS A 554 8.82 35.93 -26.76
N GLY A 555 9.03 35.28 -27.89
CA GLY A 555 8.09 34.29 -28.44
C GLY A 555 7.96 33.03 -27.56
N THR A 556 9.04 32.60 -26.93
CA THR A 556 9.04 31.46 -25.99
C THR A 556 8.21 31.79 -24.76
N GLN A 557 8.42 32.97 -24.17
CA GLN A 557 7.65 33.41 -23.00
C GLN A 557 6.15 33.49 -23.32
N GLN A 558 5.79 34.05 -24.48
CA GLN A 558 4.40 34.15 -24.92
C GLN A 558 3.75 32.77 -25.12
N LEU A 559 4.49 31.81 -25.70
CA LEU A 559 4.01 30.45 -25.86
C LEU A 559 3.74 29.75 -24.52
N LEU A 560 4.67 29.85 -23.59
CA LEU A 560 4.53 29.25 -22.26
C LEU A 560 3.36 29.88 -21.48
N ASP A 561 3.22 31.21 -21.55
CA ASP A 561 2.10 31.92 -20.91
C ASP A 561 0.74 31.47 -21.49
N LEU A 562 0.66 31.25 -22.80
CA LEU A 562 -0.54 30.75 -23.46
C LEU A 562 -0.87 29.33 -22.99
N LEU A 563 0.14 28.45 -22.91
CA LEU A 563 -0.05 27.07 -22.48
C LEU A 563 -0.43 26.98 -20.99
N GLU A 564 0.15 27.81 -20.13
CA GLU A 564 -0.26 27.89 -18.74
C GLU A 564 -1.74 28.25 -18.60
N LYS A 565 -2.21 29.23 -19.42
CA LYS A 565 -3.64 29.60 -19.46
C LYS A 565 -4.53 28.45 -19.93
N ASN A 566 -4.10 27.72 -20.94
CA ASN A 566 -4.85 26.57 -21.47
C ASN A 566 -4.91 25.42 -20.46
N LEU A 567 -3.83 25.16 -19.74
CA LEU A 567 -3.81 24.19 -18.63
C LEU A 567 -4.73 24.63 -17.49
N ALA A 568 -4.69 25.90 -17.12
CA ALA A 568 -5.59 26.46 -16.10
C ALA A 568 -7.06 26.38 -16.50
N ALA A 569 -7.37 26.47 -17.78
CA ALA A 569 -8.72 26.31 -18.33
C ALA A 569 -9.16 24.86 -18.55
N ASN A 570 -8.28 23.87 -18.29
CA ASN A 570 -8.49 22.45 -18.62
C ASN A 570 -8.76 22.19 -20.12
N GLU A 571 -8.24 23.03 -21.01
CA GLU A 571 -8.47 22.97 -22.47
C GLU A 571 -7.38 22.23 -23.22
N PHE A 572 -6.33 21.80 -22.53
CA PHE A 572 -5.16 21.17 -23.16
C PHE A 572 -4.87 19.77 -22.57
N PRO A 573 -5.10 18.69 -23.35
CA PRO A 573 -4.77 17.35 -22.92
C PRO A 573 -3.26 17.07 -23.12
N ILE A 574 -2.53 16.90 -22.03
CA ILE A 574 -1.10 16.52 -22.07
C ILE A 574 -0.92 15.12 -22.63
N PHE A 575 -1.83 14.21 -22.33
CA PHE A 575 -1.80 12.82 -22.78
C PHE A 575 -3.00 12.52 -23.71
N PRO A 576 -2.88 12.80 -25.02
CA PRO A 576 -3.89 12.40 -25.99
C PRO A 576 -3.83 10.89 -26.27
N ALA A 577 -4.77 10.37 -27.06
CA ALA A 577 -4.71 9.02 -27.59
C ALA A 577 -3.50 8.84 -28.53
N GLY A 578 -3.04 7.59 -28.70
CA GLY A 578 -1.96 7.26 -29.63
C GLY A 578 -0.55 7.46 -29.07
N ILE A 579 -0.37 7.25 -27.77
CA ILE A 579 0.93 7.28 -27.09
C ILE A 579 1.54 5.87 -27.09
N PHE A 580 2.85 5.79 -27.18
CA PHE A 580 3.60 4.55 -27.10
C PHE A 580 4.53 4.53 -25.89
N ALA A 581 4.51 3.41 -25.18
CA ALA A 581 5.51 3.09 -24.17
C ALA A 581 6.78 2.55 -24.82
N GLN A 582 7.85 2.38 -24.04
CA GLN A 582 9.08 1.73 -24.44
C GLN A 582 8.79 0.39 -25.16
N GLY A 583 9.60 0.04 -26.14
CA GLY A 583 9.36 -1.13 -27.00
C GLY A 583 8.22 -0.94 -28.01
N HIS A 584 7.80 0.31 -28.26
CA HIS A 584 6.71 0.67 -29.16
C HIS A 584 5.38 0.00 -28.81
N ILE A 585 5.11 -0.14 -27.50
CA ILE A 585 3.87 -0.72 -26.98
C ILE A 585 2.79 0.37 -26.95
N PRO A 586 1.68 0.22 -27.68
CA PRO A 586 0.62 1.23 -27.67
C PRO A 586 -0.03 1.31 -26.29
N LYS A 587 -0.26 2.53 -25.82
CA LYS A 587 -0.99 2.84 -24.60
C LYS A 587 -2.22 3.68 -24.94
N ALA A 588 -3.37 3.23 -24.46
CA ALA A 588 -4.63 3.92 -24.67
C ALA A 588 -5.33 4.16 -23.33
N PRO A 589 -5.99 5.32 -23.17
CA PRO A 589 -6.84 5.55 -22.03
C PRO A 589 -8.09 4.66 -22.09
N THR A 590 -8.73 4.44 -20.95
CA THR A 590 -10.01 3.72 -20.86
C THR A 590 -11.19 4.54 -21.42
N ALA A 591 -11.03 5.86 -21.50
CA ALA A 591 -11.97 6.81 -22.09
C ALA A 591 -11.31 7.57 -23.27
N ASP A 592 -11.88 8.67 -23.73
CA ASP A 592 -11.31 9.50 -24.82
C ASP A 592 -9.96 10.12 -24.44
N THR A 593 -9.77 10.40 -23.13
CA THR A 593 -8.52 10.92 -22.56
C THR A 593 -8.17 10.14 -21.29
N TYR A 594 -6.90 10.22 -20.87
CA TYR A 594 -6.47 9.63 -19.60
C TYR A 594 -7.21 10.26 -18.43
N THR A 595 -7.80 9.43 -17.59
CA THR A 595 -8.42 9.87 -16.35
C THR A 595 -7.35 10.27 -15.33
N PRO A 596 -7.66 11.12 -14.35
CA PRO A 596 -6.72 11.45 -13.28
C PRO A 596 -6.17 10.23 -12.55
N LYS A 597 -6.99 9.21 -12.33
CA LYS A 597 -6.55 7.95 -11.73
C LYS A 597 -5.52 7.23 -12.60
N GLU A 598 -5.75 7.12 -13.90
CA GLU A 598 -4.80 6.51 -14.83
C GLU A 598 -3.47 7.27 -14.88
N LEU A 599 -3.49 8.60 -14.79
CA LEU A 599 -2.28 9.43 -14.74
C LEU A 599 -1.52 9.20 -13.43
N MET A 600 -2.21 9.16 -12.31
CA MET A 600 -1.62 8.93 -11.00
C MET A 600 -0.97 7.54 -10.91
N GLU A 601 -1.67 6.52 -11.40
CA GLU A 601 -1.25 5.11 -11.35
C GLU A 601 -0.36 4.69 -12.53
N MET A 602 0.02 5.63 -13.42
CA MET A 602 0.87 5.34 -14.58
C MET A 602 2.17 4.65 -14.14
N ASP A 603 2.46 3.50 -14.71
CA ASP A 603 3.55 2.60 -14.32
C ASP A 603 4.47 2.21 -15.49
N TRP A 604 4.45 3.00 -16.55
CA TRP A 604 5.26 2.79 -17.74
C TRP A 604 5.98 4.09 -18.15
N LEU A 605 7.03 3.92 -18.94
CA LEU A 605 7.82 5.02 -19.50
C LEU A 605 7.58 5.14 -21.01
N GLY A 606 7.58 6.37 -21.51
CA GLY A 606 7.43 6.65 -22.93
C GLY A 606 8.60 6.15 -23.79
N GLU A 607 8.35 5.92 -25.06
CA GLU A 607 9.33 5.33 -26.00
C GLU A 607 10.63 6.13 -26.17
N CYS A 608 10.61 7.44 -25.92
CA CYS A 608 11.80 8.29 -26.00
C CYS A 608 12.60 8.37 -24.68
N VAL A 609 12.20 7.65 -23.65
CA VAL A 609 12.91 7.62 -22.37
C VAL A 609 13.93 6.49 -22.39
N GLU A 610 15.21 6.86 -22.28
CA GLU A 610 16.33 5.93 -22.10
C GLU A 610 16.48 5.65 -20.60
N GLY A 611 16.21 4.44 -20.18
CA GLY A 611 16.21 4.02 -18.77
C GLY A 611 15.03 3.10 -18.48
N SER A 612 14.90 2.69 -17.24
CA SER A 612 13.83 1.80 -16.81
C SER A 612 13.34 2.17 -15.41
N LEU A 613 12.16 1.71 -15.06
CA LEU A 613 11.73 1.73 -13.66
C LEU A 613 12.66 0.84 -12.83
N PRO A 614 13.03 1.25 -11.61
CA PRO A 614 13.84 0.41 -10.73
C PRO A 614 13.12 -0.89 -10.40
N ARG A 615 13.88 -1.97 -10.27
CA ARG A 615 13.35 -3.21 -9.70
C ARG A 615 13.36 -3.12 -8.18
N TYR A 616 12.43 -3.80 -7.56
CA TYR A 616 12.27 -3.83 -6.11
C TYR A 616 13.55 -4.28 -5.39
N ASP A 617 14.28 -5.25 -5.94
CA ASP A 617 15.54 -5.78 -5.41
C ASP A 617 16.75 -4.82 -5.50
N GLN A 618 16.63 -3.73 -6.26
CA GLN A 618 17.65 -2.69 -6.38
C GLN A 618 17.53 -1.59 -5.32
N LEU A 619 16.45 -1.56 -4.55
CA LEU A 619 16.09 -0.46 -3.67
C LEU A 619 16.58 -0.70 -2.24
N ASP A 620 17.01 0.36 -1.58
CA ASP A 620 17.39 0.32 -0.17
C ASP A 620 16.16 0.29 0.77
N VAL A 621 16.40 -0.01 2.04
CA VAL A 621 15.35 -0.13 3.06
C VAL A 621 14.53 1.17 3.19
N ARG A 622 15.17 2.32 3.07
CA ARG A 622 14.51 3.63 3.17
C ARG A 622 13.52 3.84 2.01
N THR A 623 13.95 3.55 0.79
CA THR A 623 13.10 3.64 -0.39
C THR A 623 11.97 2.61 -0.36
N LEU A 624 12.25 1.39 0.08
CA LEU A 624 11.22 0.35 0.25
C LEU A 624 10.14 0.78 1.24
N GLY A 625 10.51 1.39 2.36
CA GLY A 625 9.54 1.94 3.32
C GLY A 625 8.67 3.05 2.72
N LEU A 626 9.22 3.88 1.86
CA LEU A 626 8.48 4.90 1.12
C LEU A 626 7.50 4.27 0.12
N LEU A 627 7.95 3.24 -0.61
CA LEU A 627 7.12 2.54 -1.59
C LEU A 627 5.94 1.80 -0.97
N GLU A 628 6.04 1.39 0.29
CA GLU A 628 4.91 0.80 1.01
C GLU A 628 3.75 1.78 1.16
N ILE A 629 4.07 3.07 1.29
CA ILE A 629 3.07 4.11 1.46
C ILE A 629 2.43 4.48 0.12
N ASN A 630 3.24 4.75 -0.90
CA ASN A 630 2.76 5.26 -2.19
C ASN A 630 3.53 4.73 -3.41
N GLY A 631 4.14 3.57 -3.31
CA GLY A 631 4.86 2.95 -4.42
C GLY A 631 3.93 2.40 -5.50
N LEU A 632 4.44 2.36 -6.74
CA LEU A 632 3.73 1.80 -7.87
C LEU A 632 3.42 0.32 -7.66
N SER A 633 2.18 -0.08 -7.92
CA SER A 633 1.72 -1.47 -7.74
C SER A 633 2.51 -2.47 -8.59
N SER A 634 2.85 -2.10 -9.83
CA SER A 634 3.61 -2.93 -10.77
C SER A 634 5.02 -3.28 -10.27
N LEU A 635 5.66 -2.42 -9.47
CA LEU A 635 6.97 -2.73 -8.89
C LEU A 635 6.90 -3.85 -7.86
N LYS A 636 5.78 -3.99 -7.20
CA LYS A 636 5.52 -5.08 -6.25
C LYS A 636 5.28 -6.41 -6.96
N GLU A 637 4.83 -6.36 -8.21
CA GLU A 637 4.55 -7.55 -9.03
C GLU A 637 5.78 -8.08 -9.78
N THR A 638 6.77 -7.23 -10.08
CA THR A 638 7.96 -7.61 -10.86
C THR A 638 9.06 -8.32 -10.07
N THR A 639 8.85 -8.58 -8.79
CA THR A 639 9.83 -9.26 -7.93
C THR A 639 9.70 -10.79 -7.97
N LEU A 640 8.92 -11.32 -8.89
CA LEU A 640 8.69 -12.77 -9.02
C LEU A 640 9.31 -13.34 -10.29
#